data_0752a0ba87cd5438d0a783a10e89b62f
#
_entry.id   0752a0ba87cd5438d0a783a10e89b62f
#
_cell.length_a   1.000
_cell.length_b   1.000
_cell.length_c   1.000
_cell.angle_alpha   90.00
_cell.angle_beta   90.00
_cell.angle_gamma   90.00
#
_symmetry.space_group_name_H-M   'P 1'
#
loop_
_entity.id
_entity.type
_entity.pdbx_description
1 polymer ?
#
loop_
_entity_poly.entity_id
_entity_poly.type
_entity_poly.pdbx_seq_one_letter_code
_entity_poly.pdbx_strand_id
1 'polypeptide(L)'
;LQNKYLYMLDLDKRSIMYLPGVGPKKAEILQKEAGISSYEDMLFYFPYKYIDRSRFYKVAEVTGDMPYIQMKGRILFFDTVGEGRTRRLIGKFTDGTGTIDLVWFKGINYVLDKIKTGVDYIVFGKPTEFGHIYNIPHPDIDPLDQADKVANGLTPFYNTSEKMKKSFLNSRAIQNLQYTLLSGLNWTLPETLPPDVLNRIRMMSFPEAIRNVHFPESVDKLRKAQLRLKFDELFFIQLNILRTSNLRKLKLRGIVFPSVGDYFNTFYKEYLPFELTNAQKRVVREIRADMGSGRQMNRLLQGDVGSGKTLVALLSMLLAVDNHCQACMMAPTEILATQHYATVMGFLKDMDIKVALLTGSTKKKERNKILPAIASGEIQIVIGTHALIEETVVFSSLGLAIIDEQHRFGVEQRSRLWTKNAVVPHVLVMTATPIPRTLAMTLYGDLDVSVIDELPPGRKPIQTVHRYDNKKAQLYDFLRKEIGQGRQVYVVYPLIEGSEKLDYKNLEEGFETFKEVFPEYKVCMVHGKMKAADKEAEMQKFISGEAQILMATTVIEVGVNVPNASVMVIESAERFGLSQLHQLRGRVGRGAEQSYCVLVSSYKLSNETRKRLEIMVSSNNGFEIAEADLRLRGHGDLEGTRQSGEGIDLKIANLAADGQILQYARDIAQDVLNEDPDLLSEPNRILNERLKTLFAKKVNWGMIS
;
A
#
# COMPACT_ATOMS: atom_id res chain seq x y z
N LEU A 1 -39.34 -5.75 13.09
CA LEU A 1 -38.16 -5.40 12.28
C LEU A 1 -37.36 -4.26 12.89
N GLN A 2 -37.98 -3.17 13.34
CA GLN A 2 -37.29 -2.02 13.95
C GLN A 2 -36.39 -2.37 15.16
N ASN A 3 -36.79 -3.34 16.02
CA ASN A 3 -36.01 -3.73 17.19
C ASN A 3 -34.75 -4.54 16.90
N LYS A 4 -34.63 -5.20 15.74
CA LYS A 4 -33.43 -6.00 15.38
C LYS A 4 -32.27 -5.14 14.90
N TYR A 5 -32.51 -4.01 14.26
CA TYR A 5 -31.49 -3.10 13.78
C TYR A 5 -30.84 -2.25 14.90
N LEU A 6 -31.60 -1.94 15.95
CA LEU A 6 -31.07 -1.25 17.14
C LEU A 6 -30.00 -2.09 17.89
N TYR A 7 -30.00 -3.40 17.77
CA TYR A 7 -29.07 -4.27 18.49
C TYR A 7 -27.60 -4.15 18.03
N MET A 8 -27.34 -3.88 16.73
CA MET A 8 -25.96 -3.66 16.27
C MET A 8 -25.44 -2.25 16.63
N LEU A 9 -26.34 -1.25 16.66
CA LEU A 9 -26.02 0.11 17.07
C LEU A 9 -25.64 0.22 18.56
N ASP A 10 -25.92 -0.80 19.37
CA ASP A 10 -25.59 -0.82 20.80
C ASP A 10 -24.33 -1.63 21.13
N LEU A 11 -23.81 -2.47 20.22
CA LEU A 11 -22.64 -3.31 20.50
C LEU A 11 -21.35 -2.49 20.61
N ASP A 12 -21.22 -1.40 19.86
CA ASP A 12 -20.11 -0.46 19.93
C ASP A 12 -20.07 0.30 21.26
N LYS A 13 -21.24 0.53 21.86
CA LYS A 13 -21.43 1.24 23.13
C LYS A 13 -21.27 0.34 24.36
N ARG A 14 -21.40 -0.97 24.19
CA ARG A 14 -21.23 -1.93 25.29
C ARG A 14 -19.77 -2.20 25.56
N SER A 15 -19.27 -1.71 26.70
CA SER A 15 -17.89 -1.96 27.09
C SER A 15 -17.62 -3.43 27.31
N ILE A 16 -16.47 -3.91 26.79
CA ILE A 16 -15.98 -5.29 26.96
C ILE A 16 -15.84 -5.71 28.44
N MET A 17 -15.71 -4.75 29.34
CA MET A 17 -15.62 -4.98 30.78
C MET A 17 -16.83 -5.76 31.35
N TYR A 18 -18.00 -5.61 30.74
CA TYR A 18 -19.23 -6.28 31.18
C TYR A 18 -19.42 -7.67 30.56
N LEU A 19 -18.52 -8.12 29.69
CA LEU A 19 -18.58 -9.48 29.18
C LEU A 19 -18.17 -10.45 30.29
N PRO A 20 -19.02 -11.51 30.60
CA PRO A 20 -18.66 -12.50 31.61
C PRO A 20 -17.28 -13.09 31.36
N GLY A 21 -16.43 -13.07 32.41
CA GLY A 21 -15.05 -13.56 32.34
C GLY A 21 -13.98 -12.48 32.03
N VAL A 22 -14.35 -11.24 31.75
CA VAL A 22 -13.42 -10.13 31.48
C VAL A 22 -13.11 -9.33 32.74
N GLY A 23 -14.02 -8.51 33.21
CA GLY A 23 -13.79 -7.55 34.31
C GLY A 23 -12.79 -6.44 34.02
N PRO A 24 -12.60 -5.44 34.94
CA PRO A 24 -11.85 -4.22 34.64
C PRO A 24 -10.38 -4.44 34.25
N LYS A 25 -9.65 -5.29 34.96
CA LYS A 25 -8.21 -5.54 34.69
C LYS A 25 -7.96 -6.17 33.34
N LYS A 26 -8.78 -7.17 32.96
CA LYS A 26 -8.64 -7.80 31.63
C LYS A 26 -9.11 -6.88 30.51
N ALA A 27 -10.14 -6.06 30.74
CA ALA A 27 -10.62 -5.06 29.78
C ALA A 27 -9.51 -4.04 29.44
N GLU A 28 -8.78 -3.54 30.43
CA GLU A 28 -7.65 -2.64 30.21
C GLU A 28 -6.55 -3.27 29.35
N ILE A 29 -6.25 -4.55 29.58
CA ILE A 29 -5.24 -5.29 28.79
C ILE A 29 -5.73 -5.53 27.37
N LEU A 30 -6.99 -5.94 27.19
CA LEU A 30 -7.60 -6.14 25.87
C LEU A 30 -7.58 -4.85 25.06
N GLN A 31 -7.87 -3.72 25.69
CA GLN A 31 -7.84 -2.41 25.03
C GLN A 31 -6.41 -2.01 24.61
N LYS A 32 -5.42 -2.13 25.54
CA LYS A 32 -4.03 -1.71 25.27
C LYS A 32 -3.29 -2.61 24.29
N GLU A 33 -3.52 -3.93 24.38
CA GLU A 33 -2.72 -4.91 23.64
C GLU A 33 -3.41 -5.41 22.36
N ALA A 34 -4.74 -5.32 22.27
CA ALA A 34 -5.52 -5.84 21.14
C ALA A 34 -6.51 -4.81 20.55
N GLY A 35 -6.61 -3.60 21.11
CA GLY A 35 -7.54 -2.57 20.66
C GLY A 35 -9.01 -2.90 20.93
N ILE A 36 -9.31 -3.86 21.83
CA ILE A 36 -10.67 -4.34 22.09
C ILE A 36 -11.24 -3.58 23.30
N SER A 37 -12.18 -2.68 23.07
CA SER A 37 -12.86 -1.86 24.08
C SER A 37 -14.35 -2.16 24.22
N SER A 38 -14.96 -2.68 23.16
CA SER A 38 -16.41 -2.91 23.05
C SER A 38 -16.74 -4.36 22.68
N TYR A 39 -18.02 -4.72 22.75
CA TYR A 39 -18.53 -5.99 22.23
C TYR A 39 -18.34 -6.09 20.73
N GLU A 40 -18.49 -4.97 19.99
CA GLU A 40 -18.25 -4.94 18.56
C GLU A 40 -16.80 -5.22 18.24
N ASP A 41 -15.83 -4.57 18.91
CA ASP A 41 -14.41 -4.83 18.71
C ASP A 41 -14.08 -6.31 18.92
N MET A 42 -14.66 -6.93 19.95
CA MET A 42 -14.48 -8.35 20.23
C MET A 42 -15.04 -9.22 19.10
N LEU A 43 -16.24 -8.91 18.60
CA LEU A 43 -16.89 -9.65 17.52
C LEU A 43 -16.08 -9.62 16.22
N PHE A 44 -15.40 -8.49 15.94
CA PHE A 44 -14.55 -8.31 14.76
C PHE A 44 -13.06 -8.61 15.01
N TYR A 45 -12.74 -9.21 16.17
CA TYR A 45 -11.40 -9.71 16.45
C TYR A 45 -11.27 -11.12 15.87
N PHE A 46 -10.87 -11.21 14.59
CA PHE A 46 -10.87 -12.46 13.84
C PHE A 46 -9.67 -13.36 14.14
N PRO A 47 -9.81 -14.70 14.01
CA PRO A 47 -8.69 -15.62 14.08
C PRO A 47 -7.70 -15.41 12.94
N TYR A 48 -6.39 -15.49 13.22
CA TYR A 48 -5.36 -15.40 12.18
C TYR A 48 -5.05 -16.74 11.51
N LYS A 49 -5.40 -17.86 12.15
CA LYS A 49 -5.26 -19.21 11.59
C LYS A 49 -6.28 -20.16 12.20
N TYR A 50 -6.48 -21.29 11.51
CA TYR A 50 -7.30 -22.39 11.96
C TYR A 50 -6.48 -23.68 11.95
N ILE A 51 -6.68 -24.53 12.94
CA ILE A 51 -6.04 -25.83 13.01
C ILE A 51 -7.12 -26.89 12.98
N ASP A 52 -6.98 -27.83 12.06
CA ASP A 52 -7.89 -28.97 11.95
C ASP A 52 -7.60 -29.96 13.07
N ARG A 53 -8.58 -30.18 13.95
CA ARG A 53 -8.56 -31.16 15.03
C ARG A 53 -9.47 -32.37 14.77
N SER A 54 -9.89 -32.59 13.53
CA SER A 54 -10.74 -33.72 13.18
C SER A 54 -10.00 -35.07 13.18
N ARG A 55 -8.67 -35.05 12.97
CA ARG A 55 -7.84 -36.26 12.89
C ARG A 55 -7.09 -36.51 14.18
N PHE A 56 -7.24 -37.72 14.71
CA PHE A 56 -6.38 -38.26 15.78
C PHE A 56 -5.22 -39.01 15.14
N TYR A 57 -4.00 -38.62 15.50
CA TYR A 57 -2.78 -39.32 15.12
C TYR A 57 -2.42 -40.34 16.17
N LYS A 58 -1.79 -41.44 15.76
CA LYS A 58 -1.18 -42.40 16.65
C LYS A 58 0.22 -41.96 17.07
N VAL A 59 0.67 -42.33 18.26
CA VAL A 59 2.02 -41.98 18.71
C VAL A 59 3.08 -42.56 17.77
N ALA A 60 2.86 -43.73 17.19
CA ALA A 60 3.76 -44.35 16.21
C ALA A 60 3.86 -43.58 14.88
N GLU A 61 2.90 -42.70 14.58
CA GLU A 61 2.90 -41.87 13.35
C GLU A 61 3.68 -40.54 13.50
N VAL A 62 4.09 -40.19 14.74
CA VAL A 62 4.67 -38.87 15.04
C VAL A 62 6.07 -38.73 14.46
N THR A 63 6.30 -37.62 13.75
CA THR A 63 7.61 -37.19 13.25
C THR A 63 7.91 -35.76 13.67
N GLY A 64 9.18 -35.34 13.68
CA GLY A 64 9.61 -34.02 14.15
C GLY A 64 9.11 -32.84 13.31
N ASP A 65 8.76 -33.07 12.03
CA ASP A 65 8.30 -32.02 11.10
C ASP A 65 6.78 -31.85 11.03
N MET A 66 6.03 -32.62 11.86
CA MET A 66 4.58 -32.53 11.86
C MET A 66 4.09 -31.17 12.32
N PRO A 67 2.95 -30.68 11.77
CA PRO A 67 2.24 -29.53 12.31
C PRO A 67 1.66 -29.86 13.69
N TYR A 68 0.79 -28.99 14.21
CA TYR A 68 0.04 -29.34 15.42
C TYR A 68 -0.80 -30.60 15.20
N ILE A 69 -0.67 -31.56 16.10
CA ILE A 69 -1.37 -32.87 16.07
C ILE A 69 -2.24 -33.09 17.31
N GLN A 70 -3.21 -33.94 17.16
CA GLN A 70 -4.09 -34.39 18.26
C GLN A 70 -3.97 -35.90 18.44
N MET A 71 -3.81 -36.33 19.67
CA MET A 71 -3.68 -37.73 20.03
C MET A 71 -4.63 -38.07 21.20
N LYS A 72 -5.08 -39.31 21.25
CA LYS A 72 -5.91 -39.83 22.33
C LYS A 72 -5.15 -40.94 23.06
N GLY A 73 -5.05 -40.85 24.37
CA GLY A 73 -4.33 -41.83 25.16
C GLY A 73 -4.25 -41.41 26.61
N ARG A 74 -3.35 -42.00 27.36
CA ARG A 74 -3.18 -41.78 28.80
C ARG A 74 -1.75 -41.47 29.20
N ILE A 75 -1.59 -40.75 30.30
CA ILE A 75 -0.30 -40.50 30.91
C ILE A 75 0.01 -41.65 31.85
N LEU A 76 1.14 -42.32 31.65
CA LEU A 76 1.59 -43.45 32.45
C LEU A 76 2.13 -43.00 33.81
N PHE A 77 3.04 -42.04 33.78
CA PHE A 77 3.68 -41.44 34.95
C PHE A 77 4.22 -40.07 34.65
N PHE A 78 4.50 -39.30 35.70
CA PHE A 78 5.20 -38.04 35.65
C PHE A 78 6.59 -38.18 36.25
N ASP A 79 7.58 -37.55 35.63
CA ASP A 79 8.93 -37.41 36.12
C ASP A 79 9.33 -35.92 36.18
N THR A 80 10.11 -35.53 37.18
CA THR A 80 10.61 -34.17 37.32
C THR A 80 12.11 -34.16 37.15
N VAL A 81 12.59 -33.52 36.08
CA VAL A 81 14.00 -33.48 35.71
C VAL A 81 14.56 -32.08 35.86
N GLY A 82 15.77 -31.96 36.42
CA GLY A 82 16.50 -30.69 36.64
C GLY A 82 16.10 -29.99 37.94
N GLU A 83 16.91 -28.97 38.31
CA GLU A 83 16.72 -28.19 39.53
C GLU A 83 16.66 -26.69 39.22
N GLY A 84 16.03 -25.93 40.11
CA GLY A 84 15.96 -24.47 39.98
C GLY A 84 15.32 -24.01 38.68
N ARG A 85 16.03 -23.20 37.85
CA ARG A 85 15.54 -22.65 36.58
C ARG A 85 15.45 -23.66 35.43
N THR A 86 16.11 -24.82 35.56
CA THR A 86 16.10 -25.89 34.55
C THR A 86 15.05 -26.97 34.85
N ARG A 87 14.32 -26.87 35.98
CA ARG A 87 13.29 -27.81 36.41
C ARG A 87 12.17 -27.89 35.38
N ARG A 88 11.88 -29.12 34.90
CA ARG A 88 10.80 -29.43 33.97
C ARG A 88 10.05 -30.67 34.40
N LEU A 89 8.76 -30.72 34.13
CA LEU A 89 7.93 -31.88 34.31
C LEU A 89 7.82 -32.61 32.97
N ILE A 90 7.99 -33.93 32.99
CA ILE A 90 7.82 -34.81 31.84
C ILE A 90 6.71 -35.79 32.17
N GLY A 91 5.65 -35.81 31.35
CA GLY A 91 4.61 -36.82 31.40
C GLY A 91 4.79 -37.83 30.28
N LYS A 92 4.97 -39.08 30.58
CA LYS A 92 5.09 -40.15 29.59
C LYS A 92 3.70 -40.53 29.11
N PHE A 93 3.39 -40.18 27.86
CA PHE A 93 2.07 -40.42 27.26
C PHE A 93 2.09 -41.59 26.29
N THR A 94 1.03 -42.38 26.25
CA THR A 94 0.87 -43.54 25.37
C THR A 94 -0.59 -43.68 24.90
N ASP A 95 -0.73 -44.13 23.64
CA ASP A 95 -1.98 -44.61 23.04
C ASP A 95 -1.99 -46.13 22.80
N GLY A 96 -0.95 -46.83 23.29
CA GLY A 96 -0.74 -48.26 23.07
C GLY A 96 0.09 -48.59 21.81
N THR A 97 0.35 -47.62 20.91
CA THR A 97 1.20 -47.83 19.71
C THR A 97 2.63 -47.37 19.92
N GLY A 98 2.88 -46.55 20.91
CA GLY A 98 4.17 -46.00 21.27
C GLY A 98 4.11 -45.10 22.49
N THR A 99 5.22 -44.43 22.82
CA THR A 99 5.28 -43.45 23.90
C THR A 99 5.88 -42.14 23.41
N ILE A 100 5.37 -41.00 23.89
CA ILE A 100 5.88 -39.66 23.61
C ILE A 100 5.96 -38.86 24.91
N ASP A 101 6.89 -37.90 24.98
CA ASP A 101 7.10 -37.06 26.15
C ASP A 101 6.27 -35.79 26.06
N LEU A 102 5.46 -35.53 27.10
CA LEU A 102 4.77 -34.25 27.27
C LEU A 102 5.58 -33.42 28.26
N VAL A 103 6.03 -32.22 27.86
CA VAL A 103 7.02 -31.45 28.63
C VAL A 103 6.47 -30.10 29.08
N TRP A 104 6.56 -29.80 30.39
CA TRP A 104 6.19 -28.50 30.95
C TRP A 104 7.38 -27.85 31.65
N PHE A 105 7.71 -26.64 31.26
CA PHE A 105 8.75 -25.81 31.89
C PHE A 105 8.18 -24.84 32.93
N LYS A 106 6.86 -24.64 32.94
CA LYS A 106 6.14 -23.74 33.86
C LYS A 106 4.82 -24.36 34.28
N GLY A 107 4.31 -23.95 35.43
CA GLY A 107 2.99 -24.42 35.93
C GLY A 107 2.98 -25.89 36.41
N ILE A 108 4.12 -26.44 36.80
CA ILE A 108 4.29 -27.86 37.16
C ILE A 108 3.26 -28.30 38.22
N ASN A 109 3.10 -27.52 39.28
CA ASN A 109 2.16 -27.89 40.38
C ASN A 109 0.71 -27.92 39.87
N TYR A 110 0.32 -26.97 39.03
CA TYR A 110 -1.00 -26.93 38.41
C TYR A 110 -1.28 -28.17 37.55
N VAL A 111 -0.28 -28.63 36.78
CA VAL A 111 -0.37 -29.81 35.92
C VAL A 111 -0.57 -31.06 36.79
N LEU A 112 0.24 -31.22 37.83
CA LEU A 112 0.15 -32.38 38.76
C LEU A 112 -1.17 -32.43 39.55
N ASP A 113 -1.74 -31.27 39.87
CA ASP A 113 -3.03 -31.19 40.55
C ASP A 113 -4.19 -31.58 39.64
N LYS A 114 -4.17 -31.14 38.40
CA LYS A 114 -5.28 -31.27 37.44
C LYS A 114 -5.25 -32.54 36.60
N ILE A 115 -4.08 -33.04 36.25
CA ILE A 115 -3.91 -34.16 35.33
C ILE A 115 -3.50 -35.39 36.11
N LYS A 116 -4.30 -36.47 36.00
CA LYS A 116 -4.10 -37.73 36.76
C LYS A 116 -3.53 -38.80 35.81
N THR A 117 -2.69 -39.66 36.36
CA THR A 117 -2.17 -40.84 35.64
C THR A 117 -3.25 -41.88 35.43
N GLY A 118 -3.18 -42.64 34.36
CA GLY A 118 -4.12 -43.72 34.04
C GLY A 118 -5.48 -43.30 33.52
N VAL A 119 -5.75 -41.99 33.42
CA VAL A 119 -6.96 -41.44 32.83
C VAL A 119 -6.72 -41.15 31.36
N ASP A 120 -7.73 -41.39 30.51
CA ASP A 120 -7.66 -41.09 29.08
C ASP A 120 -7.89 -39.60 28.79
N TYR A 121 -6.97 -39.03 28.07
CA TYR A 121 -6.96 -37.61 27.67
C TYR A 121 -6.85 -37.44 26.14
N ILE A 122 -7.29 -36.31 25.68
CA ILE A 122 -6.93 -35.76 24.37
C ILE A 122 -5.77 -34.79 24.57
N VAL A 123 -4.65 -35.09 23.93
CA VAL A 123 -3.44 -34.27 23.94
C VAL A 123 -3.32 -33.55 22.58
N PHE A 124 -3.17 -32.22 22.59
CA PHE A 124 -2.97 -31.43 21.41
C PHE A 124 -1.71 -30.57 21.55
N GLY A 125 -0.85 -30.59 20.52
CA GLY A 125 0.37 -29.80 20.51
C GLY A 125 1.20 -30.03 19.26
N LYS A 126 2.29 -29.27 19.15
CA LYS A 126 3.26 -29.43 18.06
C LYS A 126 4.38 -30.36 18.52
N PRO A 127 4.60 -31.49 17.85
CA PRO A 127 5.73 -32.37 18.17
C PRO A 127 7.05 -31.66 17.79
N THR A 128 8.06 -31.90 18.61
CA THR A 128 9.44 -31.46 18.42
C THR A 128 10.37 -32.64 18.71
N GLU A 129 11.51 -32.68 18.05
CA GLU A 129 12.55 -33.70 18.25
C GLU A 129 13.68 -33.12 19.08
N PHE A 130 14.04 -33.86 20.15
CA PHE A 130 15.20 -33.51 20.97
C PHE A 130 15.97 -34.81 21.33
N GLY A 131 17.19 -34.95 20.84
CA GLY A 131 18.03 -36.13 21.12
C GLY A 131 17.40 -37.46 20.69
N HIS A 132 16.79 -37.50 19.49
CA HIS A 132 16.05 -38.64 18.92
C HIS A 132 14.80 -39.09 19.70
N ILE A 133 14.30 -38.23 20.61
CA ILE A 133 13.03 -38.45 21.33
C ILE A 133 12.03 -37.38 20.87
N TYR A 134 10.85 -37.81 20.47
CA TYR A 134 9.77 -36.88 20.17
C TYR A 134 9.11 -36.41 21.45
N ASN A 135 8.87 -35.13 21.55
CA ASN A 135 8.19 -34.51 22.67
C ASN A 135 7.21 -33.42 22.23
N ILE A 136 6.24 -33.13 23.07
CA ILE A 136 5.29 -32.03 22.90
C ILE A 136 5.45 -31.05 24.06
N PRO A 137 6.03 -29.87 23.83
CA PRO A 137 6.18 -28.85 24.84
C PRO A 137 4.85 -28.13 25.12
N HIS A 138 4.49 -28.01 26.41
CA HIS A 138 3.28 -27.33 26.86
C HIS A 138 2.02 -27.74 26.08
N PRO A 139 1.67 -29.05 26.02
CA PRO A 139 0.48 -29.51 25.32
C PRO A 139 -0.79 -28.98 25.99
N ASP A 140 -1.85 -28.76 25.17
CA ASP A 140 -3.21 -28.67 25.68
C ASP A 140 -3.69 -30.10 26.01
N ILE A 141 -4.26 -30.29 27.19
CA ILE A 141 -4.77 -31.58 27.64
C ILE A 141 -6.22 -31.41 28.09
N ASP A 142 -7.10 -32.17 27.47
CA ASP A 142 -8.52 -32.19 27.77
C ASP A 142 -8.95 -33.62 28.16
N PRO A 143 -9.81 -33.80 29.21
CA PRO A 143 -10.37 -35.09 29.54
C PRO A 143 -11.20 -35.64 28.37
N LEU A 144 -11.19 -36.96 28.19
CA LEU A 144 -11.86 -37.60 27.05
C LEU A 144 -13.39 -37.45 27.09
N ASP A 145 -13.99 -37.30 28.26
CA ASP A 145 -15.42 -37.04 28.46
C ASP A 145 -15.88 -35.68 27.94
N GLN A 146 -14.93 -34.78 27.66
CA GLN A 146 -15.18 -33.48 27.05
C GLN A 146 -14.84 -33.46 25.53
N ALA A 147 -14.54 -34.61 24.95
CA ALA A 147 -14.12 -34.77 23.56
C ALA A 147 -15.09 -34.16 22.56
N ASP A 148 -16.40 -34.29 22.75
CA ASP A 148 -17.44 -33.78 21.86
C ASP A 148 -17.48 -32.26 21.79
N LYS A 149 -16.96 -31.57 22.80
CA LYS A 149 -16.84 -30.09 22.81
C LYS A 149 -15.56 -29.56 22.19
N VAL A 150 -14.52 -30.39 22.08
CA VAL A 150 -13.16 -29.98 21.74
C VAL A 150 -12.66 -30.61 20.45
N ALA A 151 -13.17 -31.77 20.05
CA ALA A 151 -12.53 -32.65 19.06
C ALA A 151 -13.05 -32.57 17.62
N ASN A 152 -14.15 -31.88 17.36
CA ASN A 152 -14.82 -31.98 16.06
C ASN A 152 -14.72 -30.69 15.25
N GLY A 153 -13.57 -30.44 14.55
CA GLY A 153 -13.51 -29.42 13.53
C GLY A 153 -12.31 -28.46 13.60
N LEU A 154 -12.42 -27.38 12.84
CA LEU A 154 -11.42 -26.33 12.75
C LEU A 154 -11.44 -25.47 14.02
N THR A 155 -10.33 -25.47 14.74
CA THR A 155 -10.16 -24.63 15.95
C THR A 155 -9.52 -23.30 15.58
N PRO A 156 -10.15 -22.15 15.89
CA PRO A 156 -9.62 -20.83 15.61
C PRO A 156 -8.48 -20.46 16.56
N PHE A 157 -7.46 -19.79 16.04
CA PHE A 157 -6.35 -19.24 16.82
C PHE A 157 -6.33 -17.73 16.69
N TYR A 158 -6.31 -17.05 17.85
CA TYR A 158 -6.30 -15.59 17.97
C TYR A 158 -4.91 -15.06 18.32
N ASN A 159 -4.56 -13.89 17.79
CA ASN A 159 -3.33 -13.21 18.18
C ASN A 159 -3.37 -12.83 19.67
N THR A 160 -2.27 -13.03 20.36
CA THR A 160 -2.16 -12.71 21.79
C THR A 160 -0.74 -12.26 22.11
N SER A 161 -0.59 -11.11 22.75
CA SER A 161 0.71 -10.62 23.22
C SER A 161 1.21 -11.40 24.44
N GLU A 162 2.48 -11.27 24.77
CA GLU A 162 3.05 -11.88 25.97
C GLU A 162 2.40 -11.35 27.26
N LYS A 163 1.94 -10.08 27.28
CA LYS A 163 1.21 -9.52 28.41
C LYS A 163 -0.19 -10.12 28.55
N MET A 164 -0.88 -10.34 27.41
CA MET A 164 -2.16 -11.03 27.40
C MET A 164 -2.02 -12.46 27.95
N LYS A 165 -1.03 -13.22 27.50
CA LYS A 165 -0.76 -14.59 27.97
C LYS A 165 -0.47 -14.63 29.47
N LYS A 166 0.34 -13.68 30.01
CA LYS A 166 0.61 -13.56 31.45
C LYS A 166 -0.64 -13.26 32.28
N SER A 167 -1.65 -12.66 31.66
CA SER A 167 -2.93 -12.33 32.31
C SER A 167 -4.04 -13.32 32.00
N PHE A 168 -3.67 -14.55 31.62
CA PHE A 168 -4.58 -15.63 31.26
C PHE A 168 -5.54 -15.31 30.10
N LEU A 169 -5.12 -14.41 29.18
CA LEU A 169 -5.81 -14.08 27.94
C LEU A 169 -5.09 -14.70 26.74
N ASN A 170 -4.88 -16.03 26.78
CA ASN A 170 -4.35 -16.78 25.65
C ASN A 170 -5.44 -17.02 24.58
N SER A 171 -5.06 -17.60 23.43
CA SER A 171 -5.99 -17.84 22.31
C SER A 171 -7.25 -18.60 22.71
N ARG A 172 -7.13 -19.63 23.60
CA ARG A 172 -8.28 -20.39 24.13
C ARG A 172 -9.19 -19.52 24.98
N ALA A 173 -8.63 -18.64 25.81
CA ALA A 173 -9.42 -17.70 26.60
C ALA A 173 -10.21 -16.73 25.70
N ILE A 174 -9.60 -16.22 24.63
CA ILE A 174 -10.27 -15.39 23.63
C ILE A 174 -11.39 -16.18 22.94
N GLN A 175 -11.15 -17.42 22.54
CA GLN A 175 -12.19 -18.30 21.97
C GLN A 175 -13.39 -18.45 22.92
N ASN A 176 -13.14 -18.66 24.20
CA ASN A 176 -14.21 -18.79 25.22
C ASN A 176 -14.99 -17.48 25.39
N LEU A 177 -14.32 -16.32 25.33
CA LEU A 177 -14.97 -15.01 25.35
C LEU A 177 -15.84 -14.79 24.12
N GLN A 178 -15.39 -15.17 22.92
CA GLN A 178 -16.18 -15.15 21.69
C GLN A 178 -17.44 -16.03 21.81
N TYR A 179 -17.27 -17.25 22.36
CA TYR A 179 -18.42 -18.15 22.61
C TYR A 179 -19.42 -17.53 23.56
N THR A 180 -18.95 -16.96 24.66
CA THR A 180 -19.79 -16.28 25.65
C THR A 180 -20.55 -15.10 25.06
N LEU A 181 -19.85 -14.29 24.25
CA LEU A 181 -20.44 -13.13 23.55
C LEU A 181 -21.55 -13.57 22.59
N LEU A 182 -21.26 -14.50 21.70
CA LEU A 182 -22.21 -14.94 20.67
C LEU A 182 -23.39 -15.70 21.30
N SER A 183 -23.16 -16.51 22.35
CA SER A 183 -24.23 -17.17 23.08
C SER A 183 -25.14 -16.18 23.79
N GLY A 184 -24.57 -15.10 24.37
CA GLY A 184 -25.32 -14.02 24.99
C GLY A 184 -26.17 -13.21 24.00
N LEU A 185 -25.76 -13.18 22.73
CA LEU A 185 -26.52 -12.62 21.62
C LEU A 185 -27.50 -13.64 21.00
N ASN A 186 -27.64 -14.83 21.59
CA ASN A 186 -28.42 -15.96 21.05
C ASN A 186 -28.07 -16.31 19.60
N TRP A 187 -26.82 -16.09 19.19
CA TRP A 187 -26.31 -16.24 17.82
C TRP A 187 -27.07 -15.43 16.77
N THR A 188 -27.92 -14.48 17.21
CA THR A 188 -28.75 -13.65 16.35
C THR A 188 -28.09 -12.28 16.22
N LEU A 189 -27.60 -11.97 15.04
CA LEU A 189 -27.13 -10.66 14.67
C LEU A 189 -28.01 -10.17 13.50
N PRO A 190 -28.23 -8.87 13.35
CA PRO A 190 -28.94 -8.36 12.18
C PRO A 190 -28.10 -8.52 10.93
N GLU A 191 -28.78 -8.62 9.77
CA GLU A 191 -28.11 -8.56 8.49
C GLU A 191 -27.55 -7.14 8.25
N THR A 192 -26.46 -7.03 7.50
CA THR A 192 -25.79 -5.76 7.20
C THR A 192 -26.14 -5.19 5.83
N LEU A 193 -26.68 -6.03 4.95
CA LEU A 193 -27.00 -5.69 3.56
C LEU A 193 -28.49 -5.81 3.30
N PRO A 194 -29.05 -4.97 2.41
CA PRO A 194 -30.44 -5.10 1.99
C PRO A 194 -30.72 -6.37 1.20
N PRO A 195 -31.96 -6.88 1.18
CA PRO A 195 -32.32 -8.14 0.53
C PRO A 195 -31.95 -8.20 -0.96
N ASP A 196 -32.07 -7.10 -1.68
CA ASP A 196 -31.76 -7.03 -3.11
C ASP A 196 -30.27 -7.23 -3.38
N VAL A 197 -29.42 -6.62 -2.55
CA VAL A 197 -27.96 -6.83 -2.62
C VAL A 197 -27.62 -8.27 -2.25
N LEU A 198 -28.23 -8.83 -1.21
CA LEU A 198 -28.02 -10.23 -0.81
C LEU A 198 -28.39 -11.23 -1.91
N ASN A 199 -29.54 -11.03 -2.55
CA ASN A 199 -30.00 -11.87 -3.65
C ASN A 199 -29.03 -11.81 -4.84
N ARG A 200 -28.48 -10.63 -5.11
CA ARG A 200 -27.51 -10.40 -6.19
C ARG A 200 -26.17 -11.07 -5.95
N ILE A 201 -25.59 -10.89 -4.73
CA ILE A 201 -24.27 -11.44 -4.41
C ILE A 201 -24.29 -12.94 -4.11
N ARG A 202 -25.45 -13.51 -3.74
CA ARG A 202 -25.65 -14.94 -3.40
C ARG A 202 -24.62 -15.47 -2.37
N MET A 203 -24.22 -14.65 -1.42
CA MET A 203 -23.33 -15.03 -0.33
C MET A 203 -24.13 -15.44 0.90
N MET A 204 -23.47 -16.10 1.87
CA MET A 204 -24.10 -16.46 3.14
C MET A 204 -24.48 -15.19 3.93
N SER A 205 -25.45 -15.31 4.83
CA SER A 205 -25.89 -14.19 5.68
C SER A 205 -24.78 -13.72 6.63
N PHE A 206 -24.82 -12.45 7.04
CA PHE A 206 -23.84 -11.91 7.98
C PHE A 206 -23.81 -12.66 9.31
N PRO A 207 -24.95 -12.98 9.96
CA PRO A 207 -24.96 -13.76 11.20
C PRO A 207 -24.30 -15.14 11.04
N GLU A 208 -24.56 -15.83 9.94
CA GLU A 208 -23.97 -17.12 9.65
C GLU A 208 -22.47 -17.00 9.37
N ALA A 209 -22.04 -15.93 8.70
CA ALA A 209 -20.63 -15.66 8.43
C ALA A 209 -19.83 -15.39 9.72
N ILE A 210 -20.35 -14.55 10.62
CA ILE A 210 -19.73 -14.29 11.93
C ILE A 210 -19.65 -15.57 12.76
N ARG A 211 -20.70 -16.40 12.77
CA ARG A 211 -20.67 -17.68 13.47
C ARG A 211 -19.57 -18.59 12.90
N ASN A 212 -19.53 -18.75 11.59
CA ASN A 212 -18.58 -19.69 10.95
C ASN A 212 -17.14 -19.18 10.89
N VAL A 213 -16.86 -17.87 11.02
CA VAL A 213 -15.48 -17.39 11.17
C VAL A 213 -14.93 -17.66 12.56
N HIS A 214 -15.74 -17.63 13.62
CA HIS A 214 -15.31 -17.93 14.97
C HIS A 214 -15.44 -19.41 15.32
N PHE A 215 -16.47 -20.08 14.81
CA PHE A 215 -16.80 -21.49 15.11
C PHE A 215 -17.18 -22.21 13.81
N PRO A 216 -16.19 -22.53 12.96
CA PRO A 216 -16.46 -23.10 11.64
C PRO A 216 -17.04 -24.51 11.74
N GLU A 217 -18.15 -24.74 11.06
CA GLU A 217 -18.77 -26.06 10.95
C GLU A 217 -18.05 -26.94 9.93
N SER A 218 -17.42 -26.34 8.93
CA SER A 218 -16.62 -27.02 7.89
C SER A 218 -15.64 -26.05 7.22
N VAL A 219 -14.64 -26.59 6.50
CA VAL A 219 -13.71 -25.80 5.70
C VAL A 219 -14.43 -24.97 4.62
N ASP A 220 -15.46 -25.53 3.98
CA ASP A 220 -16.24 -24.84 2.97
C ASP A 220 -17.06 -23.68 3.57
N LYS A 221 -17.73 -23.91 4.70
CA LYS A 221 -18.45 -22.83 5.41
C LYS A 221 -17.53 -21.74 5.90
N LEU A 222 -16.32 -22.08 6.37
CA LEU A 222 -15.31 -21.09 6.75
C LEU A 222 -14.90 -20.21 5.56
N ARG A 223 -14.62 -20.82 4.39
CA ARG A 223 -14.27 -20.05 3.18
C ARG A 223 -15.40 -19.11 2.76
N LYS A 224 -16.64 -19.58 2.78
CA LYS A 224 -17.82 -18.76 2.46
C LYS A 224 -18.01 -17.63 3.45
N ALA A 225 -17.78 -17.88 4.74
CA ALA A 225 -17.84 -16.88 5.80
C ALA A 225 -16.77 -15.79 5.61
N GLN A 226 -15.52 -16.21 5.37
CA GLN A 226 -14.43 -15.27 5.10
C GLN A 226 -14.69 -14.43 3.85
N LEU A 227 -15.21 -15.04 2.77
CA LEU A 227 -15.56 -14.33 1.54
C LEU A 227 -16.64 -13.27 1.83
N ARG A 228 -17.70 -13.61 2.57
CA ARG A 228 -18.76 -12.69 2.94
C ARG A 228 -18.23 -11.51 3.78
N LEU A 229 -17.45 -11.78 4.81
CA LEU A 229 -16.93 -10.73 5.69
C LEU A 229 -15.94 -9.80 4.99
N LYS A 230 -15.08 -10.34 4.09
CA LYS A 230 -14.21 -9.55 3.23
C LYS A 230 -15.01 -8.67 2.27
N PHE A 231 -16.08 -9.22 1.67
CA PHE A 231 -16.96 -8.44 0.81
C PHE A 231 -17.62 -7.31 1.60
N ASP A 232 -18.18 -7.57 2.77
CA ASP A 232 -18.84 -6.55 3.59
C ASP A 232 -17.87 -5.41 3.93
N GLU A 233 -16.67 -5.74 4.41
CA GLU A 233 -15.67 -4.74 4.77
C GLU A 233 -15.29 -3.86 3.59
N LEU A 234 -15.01 -4.45 2.44
CA LEU A 234 -14.65 -3.73 1.22
C LEU A 234 -15.84 -2.96 0.62
N PHE A 235 -17.04 -3.53 0.69
CA PHE A 235 -18.26 -2.90 0.19
C PHE A 235 -18.58 -1.60 0.93
N PHE A 236 -18.56 -1.59 2.27
CA PHE A 236 -18.83 -0.39 3.04
C PHE A 236 -17.77 0.70 2.84
N ILE A 237 -16.51 0.32 2.67
CA ILE A 237 -15.44 1.25 2.31
C ILE A 237 -15.72 1.87 0.94
N GLN A 238 -16.03 1.07 -0.09
CA GLN A 238 -16.32 1.57 -1.43
C GLN A 238 -17.60 2.40 -1.47
N LEU A 239 -18.63 1.98 -0.76
CA LEU A 239 -19.89 2.71 -0.67
C LEU A 239 -19.69 4.11 -0.06
N ASN A 240 -18.87 4.21 1.02
CA ASN A 240 -18.54 5.50 1.63
C ASN A 240 -17.75 6.40 0.68
N ILE A 241 -16.73 5.85 0.02
CA ILE A 241 -15.88 6.58 -0.94
C ILE A 241 -16.71 7.10 -2.12
N LEU A 242 -17.48 6.23 -2.75
CA LEU A 242 -18.31 6.59 -3.92
C LEU A 242 -19.39 7.59 -3.56
N ARG A 243 -20.07 7.42 -2.41
CA ARG A 243 -21.07 8.38 -1.93
C ARG A 243 -20.45 9.76 -1.70
N THR A 244 -19.29 9.82 -1.04
CA THR A 244 -18.59 11.08 -0.79
C THR A 244 -18.16 11.74 -2.10
N SER A 245 -17.64 10.97 -3.05
CA SER A 245 -17.29 11.45 -4.40
C SER A 245 -18.49 11.99 -5.16
N ASN A 246 -19.63 11.27 -5.14
CA ASN A 246 -20.86 11.72 -5.78
C ASN A 246 -21.41 13.01 -5.16
N LEU A 247 -21.44 13.12 -3.83
CA LEU A 247 -21.87 14.33 -3.13
C LEU A 247 -20.97 15.53 -3.48
N ARG A 248 -19.65 15.31 -3.63
CA ARG A 248 -18.73 16.34 -4.07
C ARG A 248 -19.01 16.77 -5.50
N LYS A 249 -19.16 15.80 -6.43
CA LYS A 249 -19.50 16.08 -7.84
C LYS A 249 -20.81 16.85 -8.02
N LEU A 250 -21.77 16.69 -7.09
CA LEU A 250 -23.02 17.45 -7.08
C LEU A 250 -22.86 18.86 -6.52
N LYS A 251 -22.00 19.04 -5.52
CA LYS A 251 -21.79 20.34 -4.84
C LYS A 251 -20.83 21.26 -5.59
N LEU A 252 -19.79 20.71 -6.22
CA LEU A 252 -18.75 21.49 -6.88
C LEU A 252 -19.03 21.57 -8.39
N ARG A 253 -19.53 22.74 -8.81
CA ARG A 253 -19.61 23.04 -10.25
C ARG A 253 -18.21 23.32 -10.79
N GLY A 254 -17.86 22.69 -11.91
CA GLY A 254 -16.64 22.95 -12.65
C GLY A 254 -16.85 23.98 -13.77
N ILE A 255 -15.77 24.57 -14.22
CA ILE A 255 -15.76 25.38 -15.44
C ILE A 255 -16.01 24.42 -16.61
N VAL A 256 -16.94 24.79 -17.52
CA VAL A 256 -17.19 23.94 -18.69
C VAL A 256 -16.20 24.31 -19.79
N PHE A 257 -15.51 23.32 -20.35
CA PHE A 257 -14.67 23.46 -21.53
C PHE A 257 -15.40 22.85 -22.74
N PRO A 258 -16.25 23.62 -23.44
CA PRO A 258 -17.09 23.08 -24.50
C PRO A 258 -16.32 22.77 -25.79
N SER A 259 -15.23 23.46 -26.07
CA SER A 259 -14.55 23.39 -27.35
C SER A 259 -13.15 22.78 -27.28
N VAL A 260 -12.76 22.15 -28.37
CA VAL A 260 -11.36 21.86 -28.71
C VAL A 260 -10.98 22.85 -29.77
N GLY A 261 -10.20 23.87 -29.41
CA GLY A 261 -9.90 24.98 -30.27
C GLY A 261 -8.63 24.80 -31.08
N ASP A 262 -8.13 25.93 -31.57
CA ASP A 262 -7.01 25.96 -32.53
C ASP A 262 -5.67 25.60 -31.89
N TYR A 263 -5.42 25.97 -30.64
CA TYR A 263 -4.16 25.62 -29.97
C TYR A 263 -3.98 24.10 -29.81
N PHE A 264 -5.02 23.41 -29.38
CA PHE A 264 -4.96 21.96 -29.28
C PHE A 264 -4.84 21.28 -30.64
N ASN A 265 -5.66 21.69 -31.61
CA ASN A 265 -5.70 21.09 -32.95
C ASN A 265 -4.41 21.30 -33.71
N THR A 266 -3.86 22.53 -33.71
CA THR A 266 -2.60 22.87 -34.37
C THR A 266 -1.44 22.11 -33.73
N PHE A 267 -1.37 22.11 -32.38
CA PHE A 267 -0.34 21.31 -31.68
C PHE A 267 -0.41 19.84 -32.06
N TYR A 268 -1.60 19.23 -32.01
CA TYR A 268 -1.80 17.81 -32.29
C TYR A 268 -1.46 17.44 -33.75
N LYS A 269 -1.75 18.30 -34.71
CA LYS A 269 -1.55 18.01 -36.14
C LYS A 269 -0.17 18.37 -36.66
N GLU A 270 0.42 19.47 -36.17
CA GLU A 270 1.59 20.09 -36.78
C GLU A 270 2.86 20.03 -35.92
N TYR A 271 2.72 20.12 -34.59
CA TYR A 271 3.86 20.22 -33.65
C TYR A 271 4.14 18.97 -32.87
N LEU A 272 3.26 17.97 -32.91
CA LEU A 272 3.49 16.70 -32.19
C LEU A 272 4.49 15.84 -33.01
N PRO A 273 5.71 15.57 -32.48
CA PRO A 273 6.77 14.93 -33.27
C PRO A 273 6.59 13.43 -33.45
N PHE A 274 5.54 12.82 -32.83
CA PHE A 274 5.25 11.38 -32.87
C PHE A 274 3.75 11.14 -32.60
N GLU A 275 3.26 9.99 -33.00
CA GLU A 275 1.87 9.60 -32.71
C GLU A 275 1.68 9.25 -31.23
N LEU A 276 0.53 9.67 -30.68
CA LEU A 276 0.12 9.25 -29.34
C LEU A 276 -0.20 7.75 -29.33
N THR A 277 0.14 7.09 -28.24
CA THR A 277 -0.30 5.71 -27.99
C THR A 277 -1.83 5.65 -27.80
N ASN A 278 -2.41 4.46 -27.94
CA ASN A 278 -3.86 4.30 -27.74
C ASN A 278 -4.26 4.63 -26.29
N ALA A 279 -3.42 4.29 -25.33
CA ALA A 279 -3.62 4.65 -23.92
C ALA A 279 -3.63 6.17 -23.71
N GLN A 280 -2.68 6.90 -24.30
CA GLN A 280 -2.65 8.36 -24.22
C GLN A 280 -3.89 8.99 -24.88
N LYS A 281 -4.29 8.51 -26.08
CA LYS A 281 -5.51 8.97 -26.77
C LYS A 281 -6.76 8.71 -25.92
N ARG A 282 -6.86 7.54 -25.27
CA ARG A 282 -7.96 7.19 -24.34
C ARG A 282 -8.03 8.18 -23.19
N VAL A 283 -6.91 8.39 -22.50
CA VAL A 283 -6.82 9.25 -21.32
C VAL A 283 -7.17 10.71 -21.67
N VAL A 284 -6.68 11.24 -22.79
CA VAL A 284 -7.04 12.60 -23.23
C VAL A 284 -8.55 12.73 -23.48
N ARG A 285 -9.20 11.69 -24.04
CA ARG A 285 -10.66 11.68 -24.22
C ARG A 285 -11.40 11.66 -22.88
N GLU A 286 -10.93 10.90 -21.91
CA GLU A 286 -11.50 10.84 -20.54
C GLU A 286 -11.41 12.21 -19.85
N ILE A 287 -10.24 12.86 -19.90
CA ILE A 287 -10.01 14.21 -19.35
C ILE A 287 -10.92 15.24 -20.03
N ARG A 288 -11.01 15.21 -21.37
CA ARG A 288 -11.90 16.10 -22.12
C ARG A 288 -13.36 15.91 -21.76
N ALA A 289 -13.82 14.66 -21.61
CA ALA A 289 -15.20 14.35 -21.23
C ALA A 289 -15.53 14.93 -19.84
N ASP A 290 -14.62 14.81 -18.89
CA ASP A 290 -14.79 15.37 -17.55
C ASP A 290 -14.85 16.90 -17.58
N MET A 291 -13.91 17.55 -18.27
CA MET A 291 -13.86 19.02 -18.36
C MET A 291 -15.08 19.61 -19.11
N GLY A 292 -15.71 18.84 -20.00
CA GLY A 292 -16.95 19.23 -20.68
C GLY A 292 -18.23 18.97 -19.89
N SER A 293 -18.15 18.25 -18.76
CA SER A 293 -19.34 17.76 -18.04
C SER A 293 -20.05 18.79 -17.15
N GLY A 294 -19.47 19.97 -16.92
CA GLY A 294 -19.95 20.98 -15.97
C GLY A 294 -19.72 20.62 -14.50
N ARG A 295 -19.03 19.51 -14.21
CA ARG A 295 -18.59 19.09 -12.89
C ARG A 295 -17.09 19.29 -12.75
N GLN A 296 -16.61 19.54 -11.53
CA GLN A 296 -15.19 19.62 -11.29
C GLN A 296 -14.53 18.26 -11.59
N MET A 297 -13.58 18.23 -12.53
CA MET A 297 -12.71 17.08 -12.71
C MET A 297 -11.72 16.97 -11.54
N ASN A 298 -11.60 15.80 -10.96
CA ASN A 298 -10.54 15.47 -9.99
C ASN A 298 -10.01 14.08 -10.35
N ARG A 299 -8.93 14.05 -11.13
CA ARG A 299 -8.48 12.82 -11.80
C ARG A 299 -7.03 12.51 -11.48
N LEU A 300 -6.74 11.24 -11.19
CA LEU A 300 -5.41 10.69 -11.02
C LEU A 300 -4.94 10.06 -12.33
N LEU A 301 -3.87 10.62 -12.90
CA LEU A 301 -3.18 10.08 -14.06
C LEU A 301 -1.99 9.23 -13.60
N GLN A 302 -2.10 7.94 -13.77
CA GLN A 302 -1.04 6.98 -13.49
C GLN A 302 -0.36 6.51 -14.77
N GLY A 303 0.93 6.25 -14.67
CA GLY A 303 1.67 5.67 -15.77
C GLY A 303 3.12 5.49 -15.36
N ASP A 304 3.79 4.54 -15.96
CA ASP A 304 5.19 4.26 -15.69
C ASP A 304 6.10 5.47 -16.03
N VAL A 305 7.34 5.44 -15.55
CA VAL A 305 8.32 6.48 -15.88
C VAL A 305 8.52 6.51 -17.39
N GLY A 306 8.34 7.69 -18.00
CA GLY A 306 8.46 7.88 -19.43
C GLY A 306 7.27 7.38 -20.27
N SER A 307 6.10 7.12 -19.69
CA SER A 307 4.86 6.80 -20.41
C SER A 307 4.23 8.02 -21.13
N GLY A 308 4.81 9.23 -20.98
CA GLY A 308 4.34 10.46 -21.63
C GLY A 308 3.26 11.21 -20.86
N LYS A 309 3.17 11.08 -19.53
CA LYS A 309 2.25 11.85 -18.67
C LYS A 309 2.33 13.35 -18.88
N THR A 310 3.55 13.89 -19.02
CA THR A 310 3.78 15.33 -19.27
C THR A 310 3.14 15.80 -20.57
N LEU A 311 3.11 14.94 -21.60
CA LEU A 311 2.47 15.28 -22.87
C LEU A 311 0.94 15.31 -22.73
N VAL A 312 0.35 14.35 -22.00
CA VAL A 312 -1.09 14.36 -21.67
C VAL A 312 -1.44 15.61 -20.86
N ALA A 313 -0.58 15.99 -19.91
CA ALA A 313 -0.73 17.22 -19.14
C ALA A 313 -0.70 18.46 -20.04
N LEU A 314 0.25 18.55 -20.98
CA LEU A 314 0.33 19.65 -21.95
C LEU A 314 -0.93 19.75 -22.82
N LEU A 315 -1.40 18.62 -23.37
CA LEU A 315 -2.65 18.58 -24.13
C LEU A 315 -3.85 19.05 -23.30
N SER A 316 -3.87 18.71 -22.02
CA SER A 316 -4.92 19.19 -21.09
C SER A 316 -4.81 20.67 -20.79
N MET A 317 -3.59 21.24 -20.71
CA MET A 317 -3.37 22.67 -20.55
C MET A 317 -3.80 23.43 -21.82
N LEU A 318 -3.54 22.90 -23.01
CA LEU A 318 -4.01 23.49 -24.26
C LEU A 318 -5.54 23.54 -24.35
N LEU A 319 -6.24 22.50 -23.86
CA LEU A 319 -7.71 22.54 -23.75
C LEU A 319 -8.18 23.68 -22.84
N ALA A 320 -7.47 23.96 -21.73
CA ALA A 320 -7.83 25.09 -20.87
C ALA A 320 -7.61 26.44 -21.58
N VAL A 321 -6.47 26.60 -22.28
CA VAL A 321 -6.15 27.81 -23.03
C VAL A 321 -7.15 28.06 -24.17
N ASP A 322 -7.56 27.02 -24.90
CA ASP A 322 -8.59 27.10 -25.95
C ASP A 322 -9.95 27.57 -25.38
N ASN A 323 -10.20 27.36 -24.10
CA ASN A 323 -11.41 27.81 -23.42
C ASN A 323 -11.20 29.08 -22.55
N HIS A 324 -10.20 29.88 -22.94
CA HIS A 324 -9.87 31.19 -22.31
C HIS A 324 -9.57 31.09 -20.81
N CYS A 325 -9.07 29.95 -20.36
CA CYS A 325 -8.67 29.72 -18.99
C CYS A 325 -7.14 29.55 -18.87
N GLN A 326 -6.63 29.95 -17.72
CA GLN A 326 -5.23 29.69 -17.37
C GLN A 326 -5.06 28.26 -16.85
N ALA A 327 -3.89 27.69 -17.06
CA ALA A 327 -3.49 26.42 -16.48
C ALA A 327 -2.23 26.58 -15.63
N CYS A 328 -2.14 25.83 -14.53
CA CYS A 328 -0.90 25.74 -13.77
C CYS A 328 -0.44 24.29 -13.60
N MET A 329 0.90 24.10 -13.53
CA MET A 329 1.53 22.82 -13.23
C MET A 329 2.46 22.98 -12.04
N MET A 330 2.17 22.27 -10.96
CA MET A 330 2.94 22.26 -9.71
C MET A 330 3.83 21.02 -9.65
N ALA A 331 5.13 21.23 -9.44
CA ALA A 331 6.13 20.19 -9.24
C ALA A 331 6.74 20.25 -7.83
N PRO A 332 7.18 19.14 -7.24
CA PRO A 332 7.67 19.09 -5.85
C PRO A 332 9.03 19.77 -5.65
N THR A 333 9.82 19.94 -6.72
CA THR A 333 11.15 20.56 -6.66
C THR A 333 11.37 21.55 -7.78
N GLU A 334 12.29 22.50 -7.58
CA GLU A 334 12.66 23.51 -8.59
C GLU A 334 13.27 22.87 -9.84
N ILE A 335 14.09 21.84 -9.66
CA ILE A 335 14.70 21.11 -10.78
C ILE A 335 13.61 20.52 -11.69
N LEU A 336 12.62 19.88 -11.09
CA LEU A 336 11.52 19.27 -11.86
C LEU A 336 10.63 20.34 -12.50
N ALA A 337 10.35 21.43 -11.80
CA ALA A 337 9.60 22.57 -12.36
C ALA A 337 10.33 23.18 -13.56
N THR A 338 11.64 23.41 -13.45
CA THR A 338 12.49 23.93 -14.55
C THR A 338 12.52 22.96 -15.73
N GLN A 339 12.57 21.67 -15.48
CA GLN A 339 12.55 20.65 -16.52
C GLN A 339 11.20 20.61 -17.26
N HIS A 340 10.08 20.65 -16.51
CA HIS A 340 8.75 20.75 -17.13
C HIS A 340 8.62 22.03 -17.95
N TYR A 341 9.10 23.16 -17.43
CA TYR A 341 9.10 24.42 -18.15
C TYR A 341 9.89 24.33 -19.45
N ALA A 342 11.11 23.82 -19.43
CA ALA A 342 11.93 23.65 -20.61
C ALA A 342 11.27 22.69 -21.63
N THR A 343 10.67 21.62 -21.17
CA THR A 343 9.95 20.65 -22.02
C THR A 343 8.74 21.30 -22.70
N VAL A 344 7.90 22.00 -21.92
CA VAL A 344 6.71 22.68 -22.43
C VAL A 344 7.09 23.78 -23.40
N MET A 345 8.08 24.61 -23.06
CA MET A 345 8.60 25.65 -23.96
C MET A 345 9.15 25.06 -25.26
N GLY A 346 9.84 23.91 -25.20
CA GLY A 346 10.33 23.22 -26.39
C GLY A 346 9.21 22.77 -27.33
N PHE A 347 8.10 22.32 -26.79
CA PHE A 347 6.92 21.92 -27.56
C PHE A 347 6.13 23.13 -28.11
N LEU A 348 6.07 24.23 -27.37
CA LEU A 348 5.25 25.41 -27.70
C LEU A 348 6.03 26.54 -28.38
N LYS A 349 7.29 26.31 -28.76
CA LYS A 349 8.22 27.37 -29.28
C LYS A 349 7.67 28.19 -30.47
N ASP A 350 6.85 27.55 -31.30
CA ASP A 350 6.28 28.12 -32.51
C ASP A 350 4.79 28.46 -32.35
N MET A 351 4.27 28.47 -31.10
CA MET A 351 2.89 28.81 -30.78
C MET A 351 2.82 30.10 -29.94
N ASP A 352 1.81 30.91 -30.17
CA ASP A 352 1.58 32.15 -29.40
C ASP A 352 0.93 31.86 -28.03
N ILE A 353 1.68 31.17 -27.15
CA ILE A 353 1.29 30.85 -25.78
C ILE A 353 2.40 31.28 -24.83
N LYS A 354 2.05 32.17 -23.89
CA LYS A 354 2.99 32.64 -22.87
C LYS A 354 3.04 31.69 -21.70
N VAL A 355 4.23 31.17 -21.43
CA VAL A 355 4.51 30.25 -20.30
C VAL A 355 5.47 30.92 -19.35
N ALA A 356 5.22 30.82 -18.05
CA ALA A 356 6.11 31.34 -17.00
C ALA A 356 6.56 30.25 -16.03
N LEU A 357 7.79 30.40 -15.53
CA LEU A 357 8.34 29.60 -14.42
C LEU A 357 8.32 30.43 -13.14
N LEU A 358 7.69 29.89 -12.07
CA LEU A 358 7.61 30.55 -10.76
C LEU A 358 8.02 29.56 -9.66
N THR A 359 9.21 29.79 -9.08
CA THR A 359 9.79 28.97 -8.01
C THR A 359 10.14 29.82 -6.80
N GLY A 360 10.58 29.17 -5.71
CA GLY A 360 11.08 29.89 -4.53
C GLY A 360 12.33 30.71 -4.80
N SER A 361 13.18 30.30 -5.75
CA SER A 361 14.42 30.99 -6.13
C SER A 361 14.21 32.09 -7.20
N THR A 362 12.98 32.25 -7.73
CA THR A 362 12.69 33.30 -8.73
C THR A 362 13.00 34.69 -8.17
N LYS A 363 13.91 35.40 -8.84
CA LYS A 363 14.40 36.72 -8.38
C LYS A 363 13.25 37.73 -8.27
N LYS A 364 13.29 38.59 -7.25
CA LYS A 364 12.24 39.59 -6.99
C LYS A 364 11.90 40.45 -8.20
N LYS A 365 12.90 40.83 -9.02
CA LYS A 365 12.71 41.61 -10.25
C LYS A 365 11.87 40.88 -11.30
N GLU A 366 12.09 39.57 -11.45
CA GLU A 366 11.34 38.71 -12.37
C GLU A 366 9.94 38.44 -11.83
N ARG A 367 9.85 38.13 -10.52
CA ARG A 367 8.59 37.92 -9.84
C ARG A 367 7.64 39.11 -9.97
N ASN A 368 8.17 40.34 -9.85
CA ASN A 368 7.39 41.56 -10.00
C ASN A 368 6.86 41.79 -11.45
N LYS A 369 7.39 41.08 -12.43
CA LYS A 369 6.85 41.07 -13.80
C LYS A 369 5.84 39.95 -14.01
N ILE A 370 6.14 38.75 -13.48
CA ILE A 370 5.33 37.54 -13.65
C ILE A 370 3.97 37.70 -12.95
N LEU A 371 3.94 38.16 -11.70
CA LEU A 371 2.69 38.21 -10.92
C LEU A 371 1.61 39.09 -11.55
N PRO A 372 1.88 40.31 -12.01
CA PRO A 372 0.86 41.11 -12.70
C PRO A 372 0.40 40.47 -14.02
N ALA A 373 1.31 39.83 -14.76
CA ALA A 373 0.99 39.17 -16.02
C ALA A 373 0.14 37.92 -15.85
N ILE A 374 0.26 37.21 -14.70
CA ILE A 374 -0.66 36.15 -14.29
C ILE A 374 -2.02 36.75 -13.95
N ALA A 375 -2.05 37.81 -13.17
CA ALA A 375 -3.29 38.43 -12.70
C ALA A 375 -4.09 39.09 -13.85
N SER A 376 -3.41 39.55 -14.91
CA SER A 376 -4.07 40.09 -16.14
C SER A 376 -4.52 39.00 -17.12
N GLY A 377 -4.07 37.75 -16.96
CA GLY A 377 -4.33 36.65 -17.90
C GLY A 377 -3.38 36.67 -19.13
N GLU A 378 -2.37 37.56 -19.16
CA GLU A 378 -1.37 37.60 -20.22
C GLU A 378 -0.53 36.29 -20.28
N ILE A 379 -0.22 35.71 -19.15
CA ILE A 379 0.42 34.39 -19.04
C ILE A 379 -0.68 33.33 -18.94
N GLN A 380 -0.73 32.45 -19.94
CA GLN A 380 -1.75 31.38 -20.01
C GLN A 380 -1.35 30.11 -19.22
N ILE A 381 -0.05 29.78 -19.18
CA ILE A 381 0.45 28.59 -18.51
C ILE A 381 1.52 28.99 -17.48
N VAL A 382 1.37 28.54 -16.24
CA VAL A 382 2.33 28.79 -15.17
C VAL A 382 2.85 27.46 -14.63
N ILE A 383 4.17 27.25 -14.66
CA ILE A 383 4.82 26.07 -14.11
C ILE A 383 5.62 26.51 -12.88
N GLY A 384 5.58 25.75 -11.80
CA GLY A 384 6.31 26.14 -10.61
C GLY A 384 6.27 25.12 -9.50
N THR A 385 6.70 25.56 -8.32
CA THR A 385 6.70 24.77 -7.09
C THR A 385 5.56 25.22 -6.16
N HIS A 386 5.68 24.94 -4.87
CA HIS A 386 4.78 25.48 -3.83
C HIS A 386 4.60 27.02 -3.88
N ALA A 387 5.47 27.74 -4.58
CA ALA A 387 5.32 29.18 -4.81
C ALA A 387 3.98 29.51 -5.51
N LEU A 388 3.40 28.59 -6.29
CA LEU A 388 2.11 28.78 -6.96
C LEU A 388 0.91 28.87 -6.00
N ILE A 389 1.02 28.32 -4.81
CA ILE A 389 -0.05 28.34 -3.80
C ILE A 389 0.04 29.53 -2.84
N GLU A 390 1.11 30.35 -2.93
CA GLU A 390 1.24 31.56 -2.12
C GLU A 390 0.09 32.56 -2.39
N GLU A 391 -0.38 33.27 -1.39
CA GLU A 391 -1.49 34.22 -1.50
C GLU A 391 -1.24 35.33 -2.53
N THR A 392 0.02 35.71 -2.69
CA THR A 392 0.46 36.73 -3.65
C THR A 392 0.26 36.34 -5.12
N VAL A 393 0.07 35.04 -5.42
CA VAL A 393 -0.19 34.54 -6.78
C VAL A 393 -1.71 34.55 -7.00
N VAL A 394 -2.18 35.47 -7.80
CA VAL A 394 -3.60 35.60 -8.17
C VAL A 394 -3.73 35.30 -9.67
N PHE A 395 -4.60 34.39 -10.03
CA PHE A 395 -4.94 34.07 -11.39
C PHE A 395 -6.15 34.89 -11.88
N SER A 396 -6.17 35.26 -13.14
CA SER A 396 -7.33 35.90 -13.78
C SER A 396 -8.49 34.91 -13.92
N SER A 397 -8.19 33.69 -14.43
CA SER A 397 -9.17 32.62 -14.64
C SER A 397 -8.49 31.27 -14.63
N LEU A 398 -8.15 30.73 -13.45
CA LEU A 398 -7.53 29.40 -13.36
C LEU A 398 -8.59 28.32 -13.64
N GLY A 399 -8.46 27.62 -14.77
CA GLY A 399 -9.36 26.54 -15.17
C GLY A 399 -8.82 25.14 -14.91
N LEU A 400 -7.49 24.95 -14.93
CA LEU A 400 -6.85 23.66 -14.72
C LEU A 400 -5.64 23.77 -13.81
N ALA A 401 -5.58 22.96 -12.77
CA ALA A 401 -4.42 22.75 -11.92
C ALA A 401 -3.88 21.34 -12.07
N ILE A 402 -2.60 21.21 -12.43
CA ILE A 402 -1.90 19.94 -12.55
C ILE A 402 -0.92 19.81 -11.40
N ILE A 403 -0.91 18.66 -10.73
CA ILE A 403 -0.01 18.37 -9.61
C ILE A 403 0.81 17.12 -9.95
N ASP A 404 2.12 17.29 -10.09
CA ASP A 404 3.02 16.17 -10.36
C ASP A 404 3.59 15.61 -9.05
N GLU A 405 3.73 14.28 -8.98
CA GLU A 405 4.22 13.53 -7.81
C GLU A 405 3.46 13.87 -6.51
N GLN A 406 2.15 13.66 -6.53
CA GLN A 406 1.21 13.99 -5.45
C GLN A 406 1.67 13.59 -4.05
N HIS A 407 2.32 12.44 -3.91
CA HIS A 407 2.77 11.89 -2.64
C HIS A 407 3.75 12.80 -1.87
N ARG A 408 4.27 13.84 -2.50
CA ARG A 408 5.17 14.84 -1.91
C ARG A 408 4.46 16.11 -1.43
N PHE A 409 3.15 16.21 -1.63
CA PHE A 409 2.33 17.37 -1.21
C PHE A 409 1.30 16.97 -0.16
N GLY A 410 1.20 17.74 0.92
CA GLY A 410 0.17 17.57 1.93
C GLY A 410 -1.24 17.92 1.42
N VAL A 411 -2.26 17.35 2.05
CA VAL A 411 -3.68 17.61 1.73
C VAL A 411 -4.01 19.11 1.81
N GLU A 412 -3.50 19.80 2.82
CA GLU A 412 -3.71 21.25 3.02
C GLU A 412 -3.12 22.10 1.88
N GLN A 413 -1.95 21.73 1.35
CA GLN A 413 -1.32 22.45 0.24
C GLN A 413 -2.15 22.35 -1.04
N ARG A 414 -2.77 21.20 -1.28
CA ARG A 414 -3.66 20.97 -2.42
C ARG A 414 -4.95 21.78 -2.32
N SER A 415 -5.55 21.82 -1.12
CA SER A 415 -6.78 22.57 -0.91
C SER A 415 -6.63 24.08 -1.18
N ARG A 416 -5.45 24.64 -0.99
CA ARG A 416 -5.17 26.05 -1.32
C ARG A 416 -5.23 26.37 -2.81
N LEU A 417 -5.00 25.40 -3.71
CA LEU A 417 -5.20 25.60 -5.15
C LEU A 417 -6.69 25.78 -5.51
N TRP A 418 -7.59 25.14 -4.77
CA TRP A 418 -9.03 25.21 -5.03
C TRP A 418 -9.63 26.58 -4.70
N THR A 419 -9.00 27.31 -3.77
CA THR A 419 -9.45 28.65 -3.35
C THR A 419 -8.88 29.78 -4.22
N LYS A 420 -8.05 29.46 -5.23
CA LYS A 420 -7.41 30.45 -6.11
C LYS A 420 -8.34 31.08 -7.15
N ASN A 421 -9.54 30.54 -7.32
CA ASN A 421 -10.52 31.08 -8.24
C ASN A 421 -11.94 31.03 -7.61
N ALA A 422 -12.86 31.88 -8.06
CA ALA A 422 -14.25 31.89 -7.62
C ALA A 422 -14.99 30.58 -7.98
N VAL A 423 -14.68 30.00 -9.13
CA VAL A 423 -15.12 28.65 -9.52
C VAL A 423 -13.92 27.71 -9.38
N VAL A 424 -14.14 26.57 -8.74
CA VAL A 424 -13.09 25.60 -8.45
C VAL A 424 -12.47 25.07 -9.75
N PRO A 425 -11.15 25.13 -9.94
CA PRO A 425 -10.50 24.62 -11.14
C PRO A 425 -10.59 23.08 -11.24
N HIS A 426 -10.48 22.55 -12.45
CA HIS A 426 -10.23 21.15 -12.67
C HIS A 426 -8.86 20.76 -12.10
N VAL A 427 -8.75 19.56 -11.56
CA VAL A 427 -7.51 19.05 -10.96
C VAL A 427 -7.10 17.76 -11.65
N LEU A 428 -5.88 17.75 -12.17
CA LEU A 428 -5.21 16.58 -12.71
C LEU A 428 -3.99 16.26 -11.85
N VAL A 429 -4.04 15.15 -11.16
CA VAL A 429 -2.93 14.67 -10.32
C VAL A 429 -2.14 13.64 -11.11
N MET A 430 -0.81 13.74 -11.13
CA MET A 430 0.05 12.78 -11.82
C MET A 430 0.94 12.05 -10.81
N THR A 431 1.22 10.79 -11.12
CA THR A 431 2.24 10.01 -10.40
C THR A 431 3.04 9.13 -11.34
N ALA A 432 4.36 9.09 -11.14
CA ALA A 432 5.25 8.17 -11.84
C ALA A 432 5.41 6.83 -11.11
N THR A 433 4.93 6.72 -9.88
CA THR A 433 4.84 5.44 -9.19
C THR A 433 3.56 4.75 -9.61
N PRO A 434 3.62 3.62 -10.31
CA PRO A 434 2.45 2.80 -10.49
C PRO A 434 1.89 2.39 -9.12
N ILE A 435 0.64 2.72 -8.86
CA ILE A 435 -0.06 2.33 -7.65
C ILE A 435 -0.94 1.15 -8.03
N PRO A 436 -0.89 0.03 -7.28
CA PRO A 436 -1.80 -1.09 -7.53
C PRO A 436 -3.23 -0.60 -7.65
N ARG A 437 -3.97 -1.10 -8.63
CA ARG A 437 -5.34 -0.64 -8.91
C ARG A 437 -6.24 -0.73 -7.68
N THR A 438 -6.09 -1.78 -6.90
CA THR A 438 -6.82 -1.98 -5.64
C THR A 438 -6.53 -0.91 -4.60
N LEU A 439 -5.25 -0.54 -4.48
CA LEU A 439 -4.82 0.51 -3.56
C LEU A 439 -5.29 1.89 -4.03
N ALA A 440 -5.23 2.14 -5.34
CA ALA A 440 -5.74 3.38 -5.93
C ALA A 440 -7.25 3.57 -5.69
N MET A 441 -8.05 2.51 -5.86
CA MET A 441 -9.49 2.53 -5.61
C MET A 441 -9.86 2.77 -4.14
N THR A 442 -8.95 2.53 -3.22
CA THR A 442 -9.19 2.60 -1.77
C THR A 442 -8.63 3.88 -1.17
N LEU A 443 -7.36 4.21 -1.45
CA LEU A 443 -6.70 5.38 -0.89
C LEU A 443 -7.02 6.68 -1.66
N TYR A 444 -7.28 6.56 -2.97
CA TYR A 444 -7.59 7.69 -3.86
C TYR A 444 -8.97 7.52 -4.49
N GLY A 445 -9.89 6.87 -3.78
CA GLY A 445 -11.20 6.52 -4.33
C GLY A 445 -12.13 7.71 -4.60
N ASP A 446 -11.74 8.90 -4.14
CA ASP A 446 -12.36 10.18 -4.47
C ASP A 446 -11.85 10.76 -5.79
N LEU A 447 -10.78 10.20 -6.37
CA LEU A 447 -10.25 10.56 -7.68
C LEU A 447 -10.74 9.58 -8.74
N ASP A 448 -11.11 10.09 -9.90
CA ASP A 448 -11.28 9.28 -11.09
C ASP A 448 -9.89 8.87 -11.60
N VAL A 449 -9.68 7.60 -11.95
CA VAL A 449 -8.35 7.08 -12.27
C VAL A 449 -8.21 6.83 -13.76
N SER A 450 -7.18 7.40 -14.37
CA SER A 450 -6.73 7.11 -15.73
C SER A 450 -5.34 6.48 -15.71
N VAL A 451 -5.15 5.45 -16.52
CA VAL A 451 -3.89 4.69 -16.57
C VAL A 451 -3.30 4.74 -17.98
N ILE A 452 -2.03 5.13 -18.09
CA ILE A 452 -1.23 4.95 -19.31
C ILE A 452 -0.43 3.66 -19.13
N ASP A 453 -0.95 2.59 -19.70
CA ASP A 453 -0.43 1.21 -19.63
C ASP A 453 0.41 0.83 -20.86
N GLU A 454 0.69 1.78 -21.74
CA GLU A 454 1.53 1.63 -22.91
C GLU A 454 2.75 2.54 -22.83
N LEU A 455 3.89 2.04 -23.29
CA LEU A 455 5.09 2.87 -23.50
C LEU A 455 5.10 3.48 -24.91
N PRO A 456 5.67 4.68 -25.09
CA PRO A 456 5.83 5.29 -26.42
C PRO A 456 6.61 4.37 -27.37
N PRO A 457 6.28 4.37 -28.68
CA PRO A 457 6.96 3.56 -29.67
C PRO A 457 8.46 3.90 -29.74
N GLY A 458 9.29 2.90 -30.04
CA GLY A 458 10.75 3.05 -30.15
C GLY A 458 11.53 2.91 -28.84
N ARG A 459 10.88 2.84 -27.68
CA ARG A 459 11.55 2.61 -26.40
C ARG A 459 11.92 1.14 -26.21
N LYS A 460 13.22 0.87 -25.97
CA LYS A 460 13.70 -0.49 -25.68
C LYS A 460 13.48 -0.84 -24.20
N PRO A 461 13.07 -2.09 -23.87
CA PRO A 461 13.00 -2.54 -22.50
C PRO A 461 14.38 -2.47 -21.82
N ILE A 462 14.40 -2.01 -20.56
CA ILE A 462 15.62 -1.94 -19.77
C ILE A 462 16.03 -3.36 -19.36
N GLN A 463 17.24 -3.78 -19.68
CA GLN A 463 17.78 -5.06 -19.23
C GLN A 463 18.21 -4.95 -17.77
N THR A 464 17.47 -5.62 -16.88
CA THR A 464 17.76 -5.64 -15.45
C THR A 464 18.49 -6.93 -15.11
N VAL A 465 19.63 -6.81 -14.42
CA VAL A 465 20.44 -7.97 -13.98
C VAL A 465 20.76 -7.84 -12.50
N HIS A 466 20.79 -8.96 -11.79
CA HIS A 466 21.26 -9.03 -10.42
C HIS A 466 22.67 -9.62 -10.36
N ARG A 467 23.55 -9.01 -9.56
CA ARG A 467 24.93 -9.45 -9.33
C ARG A 467 25.27 -9.37 -7.85
N TYR A 468 26.07 -10.33 -7.38
CA TYR A 468 26.61 -10.25 -6.03
C TYR A 468 27.88 -9.39 -6.00
N ASP A 469 28.15 -8.78 -4.86
CA ASP A 469 29.29 -7.89 -4.60
C ASP A 469 30.67 -8.50 -4.91
N ASN A 470 30.81 -9.83 -4.84
CA ASN A 470 32.02 -10.56 -5.22
C ASN A 470 32.33 -10.56 -6.73
N LYS A 471 31.43 -10.03 -7.57
CA LYS A 471 31.60 -9.96 -9.05
C LYS A 471 31.82 -8.54 -9.56
N LYS A 472 32.31 -7.61 -8.72
CA LYS A 472 32.53 -6.19 -9.09
C LYS A 472 33.52 -6.01 -10.25
N ALA A 473 34.54 -6.86 -10.40
CA ALA A 473 35.47 -6.76 -11.53
C ALA A 473 34.77 -6.86 -12.88
N GLN A 474 33.85 -7.82 -13.04
CA GLN A 474 33.07 -7.98 -14.27
C GLN A 474 32.13 -6.78 -14.50
N LEU A 475 31.60 -6.19 -13.44
CA LEU A 475 30.81 -4.96 -13.52
C LEU A 475 31.66 -3.79 -14.03
N TYR A 476 32.86 -3.61 -13.49
CA TYR A 476 33.75 -2.52 -13.91
C TYR A 476 34.17 -2.63 -15.38
N ASP A 477 34.46 -3.85 -15.85
CA ASP A 477 34.75 -4.10 -17.27
C ASP A 477 33.55 -3.75 -18.18
N PHE A 478 32.35 -4.12 -17.74
CA PHE A 478 31.11 -3.76 -18.43
C PHE A 478 30.93 -2.22 -18.48
N LEU A 479 31.15 -1.53 -17.36
CA LEU A 479 31.03 -0.07 -17.30
C LEU A 479 32.05 0.63 -18.23
N ARG A 480 33.32 0.16 -18.28
CA ARG A 480 34.31 0.69 -19.22
C ARG A 480 33.86 0.55 -20.66
N LYS A 481 33.31 -0.61 -21.01
CA LYS A 481 32.79 -0.84 -22.36
C LYS A 481 31.67 0.13 -22.71
N GLU A 482 30.71 0.35 -21.82
CA GLU A 482 29.58 1.24 -22.05
C GLU A 482 30.03 2.71 -22.11
N ILE A 483 30.91 3.15 -21.22
CA ILE A 483 31.46 4.51 -21.20
C ILE A 483 32.33 4.75 -22.45
N GLY A 484 33.12 3.77 -22.86
CA GLY A 484 33.93 3.83 -24.08
C GLY A 484 33.11 3.99 -25.38
N GLN A 485 31.82 3.65 -25.35
CA GLN A 485 30.84 3.93 -26.41
C GLN A 485 30.22 5.34 -26.30
N GLY A 486 30.69 6.18 -25.37
CA GLY A 486 30.19 7.53 -25.14
C GLY A 486 28.98 7.61 -24.22
N ARG A 487 28.64 6.54 -23.50
CA ARG A 487 27.47 6.48 -22.58
C ARG A 487 27.82 6.94 -21.18
N GLN A 488 26.80 7.33 -20.41
CA GLN A 488 26.96 7.76 -19.04
C GLN A 488 26.31 6.78 -18.05
N VAL A 489 26.83 6.76 -16.82
CA VAL A 489 26.48 5.78 -15.79
C VAL A 489 26.00 6.49 -14.51
N TYR A 490 24.89 6.03 -13.97
CA TYR A 490 24.46 6.34 -12.60
C TYR A 490 24.90 5.22 -11.66
N VAL A 491 25.43 5.58 -10.48
CA VAL A 491 25.71 4.67 -9.37
C VAL A 491 25.01 5.18 -8.12
N VAL A 492 24.07 4.40 -7.58
CA VAL A 492 23.21 4.83 -6.48
C VAL A 492 23.45 3.98 -5.24
N TYR A 493 23.65 4.66 -4.11
CA TYR A 493 23.80 4.09 -2.78
C TYR A 493 22.55 4.32 -1.93
N PRO A 494 22.14 3.37 -1.05
CA PRO A 494 21.01 3.54 -0.17
C PRO A 494 21.25 4.60 0.91
N LEU A 495 20.16 5.25 1.36
CA LEU A 495 20.12 6.03 2.60
C LEU A 495 19.23 5.29 3.59
N ILE A 496 19.72 5.07 4.81
CA ILE A 496 18.98 4.41 5.88
C ILE A 496 18.66 5.42 6.98
N GLU A 497 17.40 5.53 7.34
CA GLU A 497 16.98 6.33 8.49
C GLU A 497 17.66 5.84 9.76
N GLY A 498 18.31 6.76 10.49
CA GLY A 498 19.06 6.47 11.72
C GLY A 498 20.52 6.05 11.54
N SER A 499 21.00 5.81 10.31
CA SER A 499 22.42 5.53 10.03
C SER A 499 23.05 6.45 8.97
N GLU A 500 22.53 7.64 8.81
CA GLU A 500 22.95 8.61 7.79
C GLU A 500 24.49 8.85 7.72
N LYS A 501 25.17 8.82 8.86
CA LYS A 501 26.64 9.00 8.88
C LYS A 501 27.39 7.85 8.19
N LEU A 502 26.92 6.61 8.37
CA LEU A 502 27.47 5.41 7.74
C LEU A 502 27.19 5.38 6.23
N ASP A 503 25.99 5.80 5.84
CA ASP A 503 25.60 5.78 4.42
C ASP A 503 26.35 6.81 3.59
N TYR A 504 26.61 8.00 4.15
CA TYR A 504 27.48 8.99 3.51
C TYR A 504 28.93 8.49 3.42
N LYS A 505 29.43 7.84 4.45
CA LYS A 505 30.75 7.23 4.45
C LYS A 505 30.87 6.16 3.36
N ASN A 506 29.87 5.31 3.20
CA ASN A 506 29.83 4.31 2.13
C ASN A 506 29.83 4.95 0.73
N LEU A 507 29.12 6.06 0.54
CA LEU A 507 29.15 6.81 -0.72
C LEU A 507 30.52 7.43 -0.97
N GLU A 508 31.16 8.06 0.05
CA GLU A 508 32.48 8.66 -0.06
C GLU A 508 33.56 7.62 -0.33
N GLU A 509 33.54 6.50 0.38
CA GLU A 509 34.45 5.37 0.12
C GLU A 509 34.26 4.78 -1.29
N GLY A 510 33.01 4.65 -1.72
CA GLY A 510 32.68 4.24 -3.08
C GLY A 510 33.19 5.23 -4.13
N PHE A 511 33.06 6.55 -3.86
CA PHE A 511 33.51 7.59 -4.75
C PHE A 511 35.04 7.56 -4.96
N GLU A 512 35.81 7.43 -3.89
CA GLU A 512 37.27 7.28 -4.00
C GLU A 512 37.64 5.99 -4.72
N THR A 513 36.96 4.86 -4.43
CA THR A 513 37.17 3.61 -5.14
C THR A 513 36.91 3.75 -6.65
N PHE A 514 35.82 4.43 -7.04
CA PHE A 514 35.53 4.63 -8.45
C PHE A 514 36.53 5.54 -9.15
N LYS A 515 37.08 6.55 -8.49
CA LYS A 515 38.18 7.37 -9.04
C LYS A 515 39.46 6.56 -9.25
N GLU A 516 39.78 5.67 -8.32
CA GLU A 516 40.94 4.78 -8.44
C GLU A 516 40.77 3.74 -9.55
N VAL A 517 39.57 3.18 -9.67
CA VAL A 517 39.23 2.17 -10.68
C VAL A 517 39.08 2.76 -12.08
N PHE A 518 38.57 3.99 -12.19
CA PHE A 518 38.29 4.69 -13.45
C PHE A 518 39.04 6.01 -13.58
N PRO A 519 40.38 6.02 -13.51
CA PRO A 519 41.18 7.25 -13.57
C PRO A 519 41.04 7.96 -14.92
N GLU A 520 40.61 7.24 -15.97
CA GLU A 520 40.40 7.76 -17.32
C GLU A 520 39.09 8.53 -17.50
N TYR A 521 38.13 8.42 -16.51
CA TYR A 521 36.80 9.05 -16.58
C TYR A 521 36.56 10.02 -15.44
N LYS A 522 35.82 11.08 -15.70
CA LYS A 522 35.40 12.03 -14.65
C LYS A 522 34.21 11.46 -13.87
N VAL A 523 34.36 11.39 -12.55
CA VAL A 523 33.33 11.00 -11.61
C VAL A 523 32.85 12.22 -10.84
N CYS A 524 31.54 12.44 -10.79
CA CYS A 524 30.92 13.45 -9.95
C CYS A 524 30.02 12.81 -8.88
N MET A 525 29.74 13.54 -7.81
CA MET A 525 28.98 13.04 -6.67
C MET A 525 27.90 14.02 -6.25
N VAL A 526 26.68 13.49 -5.96
CA VAL A 526 25.56 14.28 -5.46
C VAL A 526 24.88 13.59 -4.27
N HIS A 527 24.70 14.31 -3.18
CA HIS A 527 24.02 13.78 -1.98
C HIS A 527 23.21 14.84 -1.23
N GLY A 528 22.35 14.40 -0.29
CA GLY A 528 21.39 15.23 0.41
C GLY A 528 21.97 16.42 1.18
N LYS A 529 23.18 16.29 1.74
CA LYS A 529 23.84 17.32 2.58
C LYS A 529 24.52 18.45 1.79
N MET A 530 24.69 18.30 0.47
CA MET A 530 25.26 19.35 -0.36
C MET A 530 24.34 20.58 -0.42
N LYS A 531 24.93 21.76 -0.51
CA LYS A 531 24.18 22.99 -0.79
C LYS A 531 23.55 22.92 -2.17
N ALA A 532 22.42 23.60 -2.38
CA ALA A 532 21.70 23.56 -3.62
C ALA A 532 22.55 23.95 -4.86
N ALA A 533 23.39 24.99 -4.70
CA ALA A 533 24.28 25.45 -5.77
C ALA A 533 25.35 24.40 -6.13
N ASP A 534 25.93 23.71 -5.14
CA ASP A 534 26.93 22.67 -5.37
C ASP A 534 26.31 21.44 -6.04
N LYS A 535 25.09 21.05 -5.63
CA LYS A 535 24.34 19.98 -6.28
C LYS A 535 24.09 20.30 -7.74
N GLU A 536 23.67 21.51 -8.03
CA GLU A 536 23.38 21.95 -9.38
C GLU A 536 24.65 21.96 -10.24
N ALA A 537 25.76 22.43 -9.69
CA ALA A 537 27.05 22.45 -10.39
C ALA A 537 27.52 21.01 -10.74
N GLU A 538 27.47 20.06 -9.81
CA GLU A 538 27.83 18.67 -10.08
C GLU A 538 26.86 17.99 -11.09
N MET A 539 25.55 18.26 -10.97
CA MET A 539 24.58 17.80 -11.94
C MET A 539 24.82 18.33 -13.34
N GLN A 540 25.19 19.62 -13.48
CA GLN A 540 25.49 20.22 -14.78
C GLN A 540 26.70 19.58 -15.47
N LYS A 541 27.75 19.20 -14.72
CA LYS A 541 28.89 18.44 -15.26
C LYS A 541 28.45 17.10 -15.85
N PHE A 542 27.49 16.44 -15.22
CA PHE A 542 26.96 15.18 -15.74
C PHE A 542 26.03 15.40 -16.95
N ILE A 543 25.13 16.39 -16.89
CA ILE A 543 24.20 16.71 -17.98
C ILE A 543 24.95 17.14 -19.25
N SER A 544 26.02 17.94 -19.10
CA SER A 544 26.86 18.40 -20.22
C SER A 544 27.75 17.29 -20.82
N GLY A 545 27.84 16.12 -20.18
CA GLY A 545 28.72 15.03 -20.59
C GLY A 545 30.20 15.24 -20.17
N GLU A 546 30.50 16.26 -19.38
CA GLU A 546 31.83 16.47 -18.81
C GLU A 546 32.21 15.35 -17.85
N ALA A 547 31.25 14.87 -17.03
CA ALA A 547 31.40 13.69 -16.18
C ALA A 547 30.67 12.49 -16.79
N GLN A 548 31.33 11.33 -16.84
CA GLN A 548 30.79 10.09 -17.38
C GLN A 548 30.08 9.25 -16.32
N ILE A 549 30.44 9.42 -15.04
CA ILE A 549 29.88 8.66 -13.91
C ILE A 549 29.32 9.65 -12.88
N LEU A 550 28.05 9.48 -12.52
CA LEU A 550 27.41 10.20 -11.42
C LEU A 550 27.11 9.24 -10.28
N MET A 551 27.74 9.48 -9.15
CA MET A 551 27.49 8.75 -7.92
C MET A 551 26.57 9.55 -7.01
N ALA A 552 25.55 8.89 -6.45
CA ALA A 552 24.61 9.59 -5.59
C ALA A 552 23.94 8.69 -4.56
N THR A 553 23.33 9.32 -3.57
CA THR A 553 22.30 8.70 -2.74
C THR A 553 20.94 8.75 -3.44
N THR A 554 19.87 8.29 -2.77
CA THR A 554 18.49 8.30 -3.27
C THR A 554 17.95 9.66 -3.75
N VAL A 555 18.69 10.74 -3.56
CA VAL A 555 18.35 12.11 -4.04
C VAL A 555 18.12 12.18 -5.56
N ILE A 556 18.66 11.23 -6.35
CA ILE A 556 18.40 11.11 -7.80
C ILE A 556 16.96 10.68 -8.13
N GLU A 557 16.16 10.28 -7.15
CA GLU A 557 14.73 9.98 -7.36
C GLU A 557 13.98 11.17 -8.00
N VAL A 558 14.55 12.38 -7.93
CA VAL A 558 13.91 13.61 -8.38
C VAL A 558 14.45 14.09 -9.72
N GLY A 559 13.80 13.65 -10.78
CA GLY A 559 13.48 14.48 -11.95
C GLY A 559 14.55 14.74 -13.02
N VAL A 560 15.83 14.40 -12.89
CA VAL A 560 16.81 14.78 -13.92
C VAL A 560 16.77 13.82 -15.11
N ASN A 561 16.55 14.39 -16.31
CA ASN A 561 16.56 13.65 -17.56
C ASN A 561 17.92 13.79 -18.26
N VAL A 562 18.70 12.72 -18.31
CA VAL A 562 19.94 12.65 -19.10
C VAL A 562 19.79 11.54 -20.13
N PRO A 563 19.45 11.86 -21.38
CA PRO A 563 19.16 10.86 -22.42
C PRO A 563 20.35 9.92 -22.70
N ASN A 564 21.58 10.39 -22.50
CA ASN A 564 22.80 9.62 -22.73
C ASN A 564 23.14 8.66 -21.56
N ALA A 565 22.50 8.80 -20.40
CA ALA A 565 22.70 7.88 -19.28
C ALA A 565 21.94 6.58 -19.51
N SER A 566 22.66 5.54 -19.93
CA SER A 566 22.10 4.24 -20.30
C SER A 566 22.33 3.13 -19.27
N VAL A 567 23.16 3.35 -18.25
CA VAL A 567 23.46 2.36 -17.22
C VAL A 567 23.11 2.92 -15.82
N MET A 568 22.32 2.14 -15.09
CA MET A 568 22.02 2.36 -13.68
C MET A 568 22.62 1.22 -12.84
N VAL A 569 23.52 1.54 -11.95
CA VAL A 569 24.04 0.62 -10.93
C VAL A 569 23.44 0.97 -9.59
N ILE A 570 22.82 0.00 -8.92
CA ILE A 570 22.24 0.17 -7.59
C ILE A 570 23.02 -0.70 -6.60
N GLU A 571 23.85 -0.06 -5.80
CA GLU A 571 24.63 -0.71 -4.75
C GLU A 571 23.76 -1.05 -3.53
N SER A 572 24.02 -2.19 -2.90
CA SER A 572 23.23 -2.71 -1.78
C SER A 572 21.71 -2.72 -2.08
N ALA A 573 21.35 -3.24 -3.26
CA ALA A 573 19.98 -3.25 -3.77
C ALA A 573 18.97 -3.95 -2.83
N GLU A 574 19.45 -4.84 -1.95
CA GLU A 574 18.66 -5.48 -0.90
C GLU A 574 18.04 -4.51 0.11
N ARG A 575 18.57 -3.29 0.20
CA ARG A 575 18.11 -2.27 1.14
C ARG A 575 17.01 -1.36 0.59
N PHE A 576 16.71 -1.48 -0.69
CA PHE A 576 15.68 -0.69 -1.35
C PHE A 576 14.33 -1.41 -1.39
N GLY A 577 13.24 -0.65 -1.31
CA GLY A 577 11.91 -1.15 -1.65
C GLY A 577 11.74 -1.33 -3.16
N LEU A 578 10.80 -2.21 -3.58
CA LEU A 578 10.53 -2.46 -5.00
C LEU A 578 10.15 -1.20 -5.77
N SER A 579 9.33 -0.34 -5.19
CA SER A 579 8.93 0.92 -5.82
C SER A 579 10.12 1.86 -6.04
N GLN A 580 11.07 1.93 -5.09
CA GLN A 580 12.30 2.72 -5.22
C GLN A 580 13.22 2.16 -6.31
N LEU A 581 13.43 0.85 -6.33
CA LEU A 581 14.23 0.18 -7.37
C LEU A 581 13.64 0.46 -8.76
N HIS A 582 12.31 0.40 -8.90
CA HIS A 582 11.63 0.67 -10.14
C HIS A 582 11.77 2.14 -10.58
N GLN A 583 11.65 3.10 -9.67
CA GLN A 583 11.86 4.52 -9.95
C GLN A 583 13.30 4.81 -10.40
N LEU A 584 14.30 4.22 -9.72
CA LEU A 584 15.71 4.35 -10.07
C LEU A 584 15.97 3.74 -11.46
N ARG A 585 15.46 2.52 -11.72
CA ARG A 585 15.55 1.91 -13.04
C ARG A 585 14.98 2.81 -14.15
N GLY A 586 13.87 3.46 -13.90
CA GLY A 586 13.22 4.38 -14.85
C GLY A 586 14.02 5.66 -15.16
N ARG A 587 15.13 5.93 -14.47
CA ARG A 587 16.03 7.06 -14.78
C ARG A 587 16.89 6.84 -16.01
N VAL A 588 17.06 5.60 -16.42
CA VAL A 588 17.70 5.21 -17.70
C VAL A 588 16.64 4.73 -18.69
N GLY A 589 17.05 4.46 -19.94
CA GLY A 589 16.13 4.00 -20.98
C GLY A 589 15.28 5.12 -21.61
N ARG A 590 15.79 6.35 -21.59
CA ARG A 590 15.12 7.51 -22.22
C ARG A 590 15.67 7.85 -23.61
N GLY A 591 16.82 7.27 -23.98
CA GLY A 591 17.41 7.35 -25.31
C GLY A 591 16.98 6.19 -26.21
N ALA A 592 17.40 6.22 -27.47
CA ALA A 592 17.16 5.16 -28.46
C ALA A 592 17.99 3.89 -28.22
N GLU A 593 19.04 4.00 -27.40
CA GLU A 593 20.00 2.93 -27.15
C GLU A 593 19.53 1.95 -26.06
N GLN A 594 20.09 0.73 -26.10
CA GLN A 594 19.82 -0.27 -25.05
C GLN A 594 20.32 0.25 -23.70
N SER A 595 19.46 0.16 -22.68
CA SER A 595 19.80 0.55 -21.31
C SER A 595 19.79 -0.62 -20.34
N TYR A 596 20.59 -0.48 -19.30
CA TYR A 596 20.86 -1.54 -18.34
C TYR A 596 20.63 -1.05 -16.90
N CYS A 597 20.09 -1.93 -16.07
CA CYS A 597 19.98 -1.72 -14.62
C CYS A 597 20.67 -2.89 -13.90
N VAL A 598 21.75 -2.60 -13.18
CA VAL A 598 22.52 -3.62 -12.45
C VAL A 598 22.24 -3.47 -10.97
N LEU A 599 21.59 -4.49 -10.39
CA LEU A 599 21.30 -4.58 -8.96
C LEU A 599 22.46 -5.32 -8.29
N VAL A 600 23.23 -4.63 -7.45
CA VAL A 600 24.35 -5.22 -6.70
C VAL A 600 23.89 -5.49 -5.27
N SER A 601 24.11 -6.70 -4.77
CA SER A 601 23.73 -7.08 -3.40
C SER A 601 24.78 -7.92 -2.69
N SER A 602 24.68 -7.98 -1.37
CA SER A 602 25.44 -8.93 -0.57
C SER A 602 25.04 -10.39 -0.89
N TYR A 603 25.92 -11.34 -0.59
CA TYR A 603 25.63 -12.77 -0.81
C TYR A 603 24.55 -13.33 0.13
N LYS A 604 24.47 -12.81 1.36
CA LYS A 604 23.51 -13.25 2.37
C LYS A 604 22.19 -12.47 2.23
N LEU A 605 21.23 -13.05 1.52
CA LEU A 605 19.91 -12.50 1.33
C LEU A 605 18.84 -13.32 2.05
N SER A 606 17.85 -12.65 2.65
CA SER A 606 16.62 -13.31 3.10
C SER A 606 15.83 -13.82 1.88
N ASN A 607 14.96 -14.82 2.09
CA ASN A 607 14.09 -15.33 1.02
C ASN A 607 13.18 -14.25 0.44
N GLU A 608 12.71 -13.34 1.26
CA GLU A 608 11.87 -12.23 0.84
C GLU A 608 12.64 -11.24 -0.05
N THR A 609 13.84 -10.85 0.39
CA THR A 609 14.72 -9.96 -0.39
C THR A 609 15.10 -10.58 -1.74
N ARG A 610 15.39 -11.88 -1.77
CA ARG A 610 15.68 -12.61 -3.01
C ARG A 610 14.50 -12.52 -3.97
N LYS A 611 13.28 -12.79 -3.50
CA LYS A 611 12.06 -12.65 -4.31
C LYS A 611 11.86 -11.23 -4.84
N ARG A 612 12.14 -10.18 -4.03
CA ARG A 612 12.07 -8.79 -4.50
C ARG A 612 13.01 -8.53 -5.68
N LEU A 613 14.26 -8.95 -5.58
CA LEU A 613 15.23 -8.76 -6.64
C LEU A 613 14.88 -9.59 -7.90
N GLU A 614 14.37 -10.82 -7.73
CA GLU A 614 13.88 -11.66 -8.83
C GLU A 614 12.72 -11.00 -9.59
N ILE A 615 11.77 -10.39 -8.89
CA ILE A 615 10.66 -9.63 -9.50
C ILE A 615 11.20 -8.46 -10.33
N MET A 616 12.17 -7.70 -9.82
CA MET A 616 12.78 -6.59 -10.55
C MET A 616 13.49 -7.03 -11.81
N VAL A 617 14.10 -8.23 -11.82
CA VAL A 617 14.79 -8.82 -13.00
C VAL A 617 13.77 -9.34 -14.02
N SER A 618 12.66 -9.95 -13.57
CA SER A 618 11.70 -10.64 -14.43
C SER A 618 10.68 -9.72 -15.09
N SER A 619 10.36 -8.58 -14.49
CA SER A 619 9.35 -7.65 -15.02
C SER A 619 9.89 -6.25 -15.24
N ASN A 620 9.50 -5.66 -16.38
CA ASN A 620 9.66 -4.23 -16.68
C ASN A 620 8.38 -3.43 -16.43
N ASN A 621 7.26 -4.10 -16.17
CA ASN A 621 5.97 -3.46 -15.94
C ASN A 621 5.88 -2.95 -14.50
N GLY A 622 5.81 -1.63 -14.34
CA GLY A 622 5.73 -1.00 -13.02
C GLY A 622 4.47 -1.37 -12.23
N PHE A 623 3.35 -1.66 -12.89
CA PHE A 623 2.12 -2.09 -12.21
C PHE A 623 2.26 -3.51 -11.63
N GLU A 624 2.88 -4.44 -12.36
CA GLU A 624 3.18 -5.79 -11.86
C GLU A 624 4.12 -5.74 -10.66
N ILE A 625 5.15 -4.88 -10.72
CA ILE A 625 6.11 -4.68 -9.63
C ILE A 625 5.40 -4.09 -8.40
N ALA A 626 4.52 -3.12 -8.58
CA ALA A 626 3.76 -2.51 -7.49
C ALA A 626 2.78 -3.51 -6.84
N GLU A 627 2.10 -4.36 -7.63
CA GLU A 627 1.26 -5.43 -7.11
C GLU A 627 2.07 -6.48 -6.34
N ALA A 628 3.25 -6.83 -6.84
CA ALA A 628 4.15 -7.74 -6.14
C ALA A 628 4.68 -7.14 -4.84
N ASP A 629 5.02 -5.84 -4.82
CA ASP A 629 5.42 -5.13 -3.59
C ASP A 629 4.30 -5.16 -2.53
N LEU A 630 3.06 -4.92 -2.96
CA LEU A 630 1.89 -4.98 -2.08
C LEU A 630 1.70 -6.40 -1.50
N ARG A 631 1.90 -7.45 -2.32
CA ARG A 631 1.80 -8.86 -1.86
C ARG A 631 2.90 -9.25 -0.88
N LEU A 632 4.13 -8.77 -1.08
CA LEU A 632 5.28 -9.10 -0.23
C LEU A 632 5.22 -8.40 1.13
N ARG A 633 4.68 -7.18 1.22
CA ARG A 633 4.56 -6.43 2.49
C ARG A 633 3.58 -7.05 3.49
N GLY A 634 2.61 -7.86 3.05
CA GLY A 634 1.65 -8.52 3.93
C GLY A 634 0.67 -7.58 4.67
N HIS A 635 0.03 -8.08 5.73
CA HIS A 635 -1.02 -7.35 6.48
C HIS A 635 -0.47 -6.23 7.39
N GLY A 636 0.80 -6.26 7.80
CA GLY A 636 1.36 -5.39 8.85
C GLY A 636 1.90 -4.03 8.38
N ASP A 637 2.35 -3.92 7.13
CA ASP A 637 3.14 -2.77 6.67
C ASP A 637 2.36 -1.72 5.87
N LEU A 638 1.03 -1.85 5.73
CA LEU A 638 0.19 -0.79 5.16
C LEU A 638 0.17 0.49 6.04
N GLU A 639 0.60 0.39 7.30
CA GLU A 639 0.80 1.57 8.17
C GLU A 639 1.86 2.54 7.65
N GLY A 640 2.85 2.08 6.87
CA GLY A 640 3.87 2.92 6.21
C GLY A 640 3.33 3.80 5.07
N THR A 641 2.13 3.53 4.57
CA THR A 641 1.45 4.33 3.53
C THR A 641 0.58 5.46 4.10
N ARG A 642 0.86 5.94 5.30
CA ARG A 642 0.19 7.06 5.99
C ARG A 642 0.32 8.42 5.28
N GLN A 643 0.51 8.44 3.97
CA GLN A 643 0.60 9.69 3.20
C GLN A 643 -0.71 10.50 3.12
N SER A 644 -1.84 9.89 3.50
CA SER A 644 -3.17 10.55 3.52
C SER A 644 -3.80 10.67 4.91
N GLY A 645 -3.00 10.60 5.99
CA GLY A 645 -3.43 10.94 7.35
C GLY A 645 -3.93 9.79 8.21
N GLU A 646 -4.77 8.88 7.73
CA GLU A 646 -5.23 7.70 8.47
C GLU A 646 -5.26 6.47 7.55
N GLY A 647 -4.54 5.40 7.94
CA GLY A 647 -4.58 4.12 7.26
C GLY A 647 -5.98 3.49 7.32
N ILE A 648 -6.38 2.78 6.28
CA ILE A 648 -7.60 1.95 6.31
C ILE A 648 -7.29 0.74 7.18
N ASP A 649 -7.89 0.67 8.35
CA ASP A 649 -7.76 -0.47 9.28
C ASP A 649 -8.67 -1.61 8.82
N LEU A 650 -8.11 -2.54 8.04
CA LEU A 650 -8.80 -3.74 7.57
C LEU A 650 -8.70 -4.85 8.61
N LYS A 651 -9.84 -5.45 8.96
CA LYS A 651 -9.93 -6.51 9.97
C LYS A 651 -9.75 -7.91 9.38
N ILE A 652 -10.22 -8.14 8.16
CA ILE A 652 -10.20 -9.46 7.50
C ILE A 652 -9.77 -9.41 6.04
N ALA A 653 -10.10 -8.35 5.30
CA ALA A 653 -9.72 -8.21 3.91
C ALA A 653 -8.24 -7.85 3.76
N ASN A 654 -7.66 -8.24 2.61
CA ASN A 654 -6.30 -7.91 2.24
C ASN A 654 -6.29 -7.32 0.83
N LEU A 655 -5.95 -6.04 0.69
CA LEU A 655 -5.95 -5.35 -0.61
C LEU A 655 -5.03 -6.00 -1.65
N ALA A 656 -3.97 -6.68 -1.21
CA ALA A 656 -3.05 -7.39 -2.11
C ALA A 656 -3.63 -8.69 -2.66
N ALA A 657 -4.46 -9.38 -1.87
CA ALA A 657 -5.00 -10.69 -2.21
C ALA A 657 -6.44 -10.62 -2.72
N ASP A 658 -7.23 -9.66 -2.24
CA ASP A 658 -8.67 -9.61 -2.42
C ASP A 658 -9.12 -8.59 -3.49
N GLY A 659 -8.26 -8.29 -4.48
CA GLY A 659 -8.53 -7.30 -5.52
C GLY A 659 -9.80 -7.56 -6.34
N GLN A 660 -10.11 -8.83 -6.63
CA GLN A 660 -11.36 -9.21 -7.33
C GLN A 660 -12.60 -8.95 -6.47
N ILE A 661 -12.49 -9.22 -5.16
CA ILE A 661 -13.58 -8.95 -4.22
C ILE A 661 -13.80 -7.44 -4.11
N LEU A 662 -12.72 -6.64 -4.06
CA LEU A 662 -12.79 -5.19 -4.02
C LEU A 662 -13.49 -4.61 -5.26
N GLN A 663 -13.10 -5.07 -6.47
CA GLN A 663 -13.74 -4.62 -7.71
C GLN A 663 -15.22 -4.96 -7.70
N TYR A 664 -15.58 -6.19 -7.36
CA TYR A 664 -16.97 -6.63 -7.29
C TYR A 664 -17.77 -5.83 -6.26
N ALA A 665 -17.19 -5.57 -5.07
CA ALA A 665 -17.80 -4.75 -4.04
C ALA A 665 -18.04 -3.30 -4.52
N ARG A 666 -17.09 -2.73 -5.27
CA ARG A 666 -17.22 -1.40 -5.88
C ARG A 666 -18.33 -1.34 -6.90
N ASP A 667 -18.42 -2.34 -7.79
CA ASP A 667 -19.46 -2.40 -8.82
C ASP A 667 -20.85 -2.45 -8.19
N ILE A 668 -21.04 -3.30 -7.18
CA ILE A 668 -22.31 -3.36 -6.43
C ILE A 668 -22.61 -2.04 -5.70
N ALA A 669 -21.62 -1.42 -5.07
CA ALA A 669 -21.80 -0.14 -4.39
C ALA A 669 -22.18 0.98 -5.36
N GLN A 670 -21.57 0.99 -6.56
CA GLN A 670 -21.92 1.95 -7.61
C GLN A 670 -23.35 1.76 -8.10
N ASP A 671 -23.79 0.52 -8.31
CA ASP A 671 -25.15 0.24 -8.74
C ASP A 671 -26.18 0.67 -7.70
N VAL A 672 -25.93 0.38 -6.41
CA VAL A 672 -26.78 0.86 -5.30
C VAL A 672 -26.89 2.39 -5.29
N LEU A 673 -25.78 3.09 -5.48
CA LEU A 673 -25.77 4.56 -5.48
C LEU A 673 -26.32 5.16 -6.78
N ASN A 674 -26.33 4.44 -7.89
CA ASN A 674 -27.02 4.87 -9.12
C ASN A 674 -28.55 4.83 -8.94
N GLU A 675 -29.05 3.83 -8.22
CA GLU A 675 -30.49 3.66 -7.93
C GLU A 675 -30.97 4.57 -6.79
N ASP A 676 -30.14 4.72 -5.74
CA ASP A 676 -30.47 5.51 -4.53
C ASP A 676 -29.22 6.27 -4.04
N PRO A 677 -28.92 7.45 -4.63
CA PRO A 677 -27.69 8.20 -4.34
C PRO A 677 -27.52 8.61 -2.87
N ASP A 678 -28.62 8.87 -2.17
CA ASP A 678 -28.61 9.34 -0.78
C ASP A 678 -28.84 8.22 0.24
N LEU A 679 -29.13 6.98 -0.22
CA LEU A 679 -29.48 5.83 0.62
C LEU A 679 -30.67 6.10 1.54
N LEU A 680 -31.71 6.74 1.00
CA LEU A 680 -32.92 7.13 1.74
C LEU A 680 -34.09 6.15 1.54
N SER A 681 -34.05 5.30 0.52
CA SER A 681 -35.09 4.28 0.30
C SER A 681 -35.14 3.31 1.49
N GLU A 682 -36.32 2.79 1.79
CA GLU A 682 -36.55 1.87 2.91
C GLU A 682 -35.59 0.67 2.90
N PRO A 683 -35.31 -0.02 1.77
CA PRO A 683 -34.34 -1.12 1.74
C PRO A 683 -32.90 -0.70 2.08
N ASN A 684 -32.48 0.49 1.63
CA ASN A 684 -31.10 0.97 1.78
C ASN A 684 -30.85 1.75 3.07
N ARG A 685 -31.86 1.96 3.89
CA ARG A 685 -31.74 2.63 5.19
C ARG A 685 -30.70 1.96 6.09
N ILE A 686 -30.64 0.62 6.04
CA ILE A 686 -29.64 -0.16 6.77
C ILE A 686 -28.21 0.23 6.38
N LEU A 687 -27.94 0.46 5.09
CA LEU A 687 -26.63 0.88 4.60
C LEU A 687 -26.26 2.26 5.14
N ASN A 688 -27.21 3.20 5.13
CA ASN A 688 -26.98 4.56 5.63
C ASN A 688 -26.68 4.57 7.13
N GLU A 689 -27.42 3.81 7.93
CA GLU A 689 -27.18 3.68 9.36
C GLU A 689 -25.83 3.03 9.67
N ARG A 690 -25.48 1.97 8.94
CA ARG A 690 -24.19 1.30 9.10
C ARG A 690 -23.00 2.20 8.70
N LEU A 691 -23.12 2.96 7.61
CA LEU A 691 -22.11 3.94 7.22
C LEU A 691 -21.88 5.00 8.30
N LYS A 692 -22.97 5.53 8.88
CA LYS A 692 -22.87 6.49 9.99
C LYS A 692 -22.11 5.91 11.17
N THR A 693 -22.37 4.66 11.53
CA THR A 693 -21.69 3.99 12.66
C THR A 693 -20.20 3.75 12.35
N LEU A 694 -19.89 3.20 11.18
CA LEU A 694 -18.50 2.83 10.81
C LEU A 694 -17.59 4.06 10.62
N PHE A 695 -18.14 5.18 10.15
CA PHE A 695 -17.37 6.37 9.79
C PHE A 695 -17.68 7.61 10.64
N ALA A 696 -18.48 7.49 11.72
CA ALA A 696 -18.84 8.61 12.60
C ALA A 696 -17.65 9.31 13.26
N LYS A 697 -16.57 8.56 13.54
CA LYS A 697 -15.36 9.07 14.21
C LYS A 697 -14.26 9.50 13.23
N LYS A 698 -14.41 9.23 11.91
CA LYS A 698 -13.41 9.57 10.90
C LYS A 698 -13.74 10.94 10.30
N VAL A 699 -12.78 11.85 10.38
CA VAL A 699 -12.88 13.16 9.71
C VAL A 699 -13.11 12.92 8.21
N ASN A 700 -14.09 13.60 7.63
CA ASN A 700 -14.49 13.44 6.23
C ASN A 700 -13.45 14.11 5.31
N TRP A 701 -12.30 13.48 5.12
CA TRP A 701 -11.20 13.96 4.27
C TRP A 701 -11.59 14.11 2.80
N GLY A 702 -12.63 13.40 2.35
CA GLY A 702 -13.17 13.54 0.99
C GLY A 702 -13.82 14.90 0.68
N MET A 703 -13.98 15.78 1.68
CA MET A 703 -14.35 17.19 1.46
C MET A 703 -13.13 18.11 1.38
N ILE A 704 -11.94 17.62 1.68
CA ILE A 704 -10.71 18.42 1.81
C ILE A 704 -9.65 17.98 0.79
N SER A 705 -9.78 16.77 0.22
CA SER A 705 -8.83 16.24 -0.79
C SER A 705 -9.07 16.76 -2.19
#